data_35d4cfc55fcf0722af03a393afe82c7f
#
_entry.id   35d4cfc55fcf0722af03a393afe82c7f
#
_cell.length_a   1.000
_cell.length_b   1.000
_cell.length_c   1.000
_cell.angle_alpha   90.00
_cell.angle_beta   90.00
_cell.angle_gamma   90.00
#
_symmetry.space_group_name_H-M   'P 1'
#
loop_
_entity.id
_entity.type
_entity.pdbx_description
1 polymer ?
#
loop_
_entity_poly.entity_id
_entity_poly.type
_entity_poly.pdbx_seq_one_letter_code
_entity_poly.pdbx_strand_id
1 'polypeptide(L)'
;MDADPPTSVPAGAPTGHTALRDGLCDDLYAELDRRPALVVITGAAGVGKSRLVRELLTRTPPSDTPALVARCREPDAPAPFAPLVEVLAQCRPLAEDLPPVTGALRGLLPELAGLLPPAPPPVSDPRAEQHRLVRALCGLTASLGRAVFVVEDVQWADAGTVAFLRTLVSDPPPHLGLVLTARGEDGDAFPFPLRPPPHVVSAERHLVPLSVAGTGALAAGLLGGRAVPEEFAEQLYRWTGGLPYVIEEVLRRWPDPLAQPTGTGGAGVPEPPLPASVRRLVVEGLRRLPPDARKVAAAAAVLDDPAPVHLLGAVAGLGEEETRRALTAALKEGVLRAAGDSGGGTYAFPYALARRAAYEAVAEPERPVLHLRAARALARHTSPLPLVRIAGHHRLAGRPTEAVRWLEAAADRAAGNGDAGAATDHYLAALRGGPPAVVRDRVALKLARVALNARPGPQVPAALRQVLDRCSLGPGPSGEIRLLLGLLLRNQSGSGLEALEEIARAVPDLLAVSPGQAARALAIIAIPSLKGWPLGEHRRLLAEAERLLPQVDGDDLRAAVLANRATALALMGDPSAWDAVAELPDTLSGEAAARVHANLAGAATALGHPERARACQTRAWQAVRTHHAPYLEAFVETTDMLTAFTRGRWTGLLERAERAEEQYRDVPDFHAEALLVCGLLRLHTKGQTDVARRLLERAVRTTALDTGIVLTSAAAAQVRVHLAADRPAPAVQAMEGALHHVRRTGAWVWASALAPTAVQALLRAGRAGEAHLLVTELADGIARRDAPAARAALLTCRALLTGTAGPQPGTGGADAPYLTAVDAWSELERPYEAAYVREAWGLRLLAAGAAGGRTVLHEAIAAYQDIDAVWDVLRCQRGLRDHGQVTVRRPGALGYGDHLSPRERAVARLASLGLSNREIARELVLSHRTVEHHVARALRKLGVSSRTEIGSQLGP
;
A
#
# COMPACT_ATOMS: atom_id res chain seq x y z
N MET A 1 11.29 -41.24 -37.83
CA MET A 1 10.01 -40.64 -37.45
C MET A 1 10.37 -39.23 -36.98
N ASP A 2 9.93 -38.35 -37.79
CA ASP A 2 10.23 -36.94 -37.96
C ASP A 2 10.04 -36.10 -36.71
N ALA A 3 11.03 -35.25 -36.45
CA ALA A 3 10.93 -34.14 -35.53
C ALA A 3 11.05 -32.84 -36.32
N ASP A 4 9.96 -32.10 -36.40
CA ASP A 4 9.83 -30.80 -37.07
C ASP A 4 10.80 -29.75 -36.49
N PRO A 5 11.32 -28.84 -37.33
CA PRO A 5 12.16 -27.75 -36.88
C PRO A 5 11.32 -26.67 -36.20
N PRO A 6 11.85 -25.94 -35.20
CA PRO A 6 11.09 -24.92 -34.50
C PRO A 6 10.81 -23.69 -35.37
N THR A 7 9.55 -23.33 -35.40
CA THR A 7 8.94 -22.18 -36.08
C THR A 7 9.64 -20.87 -35.80
N SER A 8 9.91 -20.12 -36.84
CA SER A 8 10.41 -18.75 -36.87
C SER A 8 9.52 -17.78 -36.08
N VAL A 9 10.14 -17.02 -35.17
CA VAL A 9 9.53 -15.89 -34.47
C VAL A 9 9.42 -14.72 -35.43
N PRO A 10 8.27 -14.03 -35.55
CA PRO A 10 8.11 -12.89 -36.42
C PRO A 10 8.93 -11.68 -35.92
N ALA A 11 9.57 -10.96 -36.85
CA ALA A 11 10.28 -9.73 -36.64
C ALA A 11 9.28 -8.62 -36.20
N GLY A 12 9.25 -8.30 -34.90
CA GLY A 12 8.50 -7.19 -34.33
C GLY A 12 9.26 -5.87 -34.47
N ALA A 13 8.54 -4.77 -34.55
CA ALA A 13 9.03 -3.39 -34.73
C ALA A 13 10.12 -2.97 -33.72
N PRO A 14 11.03 -2.04 -34.07
CA PRO A 14 12.17 -1.66 -33.25
C PRO A 14 11.74 -0.92 -31.98
N THR A 15 12.08 -1.49 -30.83
CA THR A 15 11.94 -0.85 -29.51
C THR A 15 13.18 0.02 -29.24
N GLY A 16 13.09 1.07 -28.40
CA GLY A 16 14.15 2.06 -28.16
C GLY A 16 15.54 1.50 -27.78
N HIS A 17 15.61 0.21 -27.38
CA HIS A 17 16.87 -0.52 -27.17
C HIS A 17 17.53 -0.96 -28.48
N THR A 18 16.74 -1.21 -29.51
CA THR A 18 17.23 -1.45 -30.86
C THR A 18 17.94 -0.21 -31.41
N ALA A 19 17.44 0.99 -31.12
CA ALA A 19 18.00 2.24 -31.63
C ALA A 19 19.44 2.55 -31.14
N LEU A 20 19.77 2.28 -29.87
CA LEU A 20 21.13 2.44 -29.33
C LEU A 20 22.10 1.41 -29.93
N ARG A 21 21.66 0.17 -30.13
CA ARG A 21 22.45 -0.86 -30.80
C ARG A 21 22.53 -0.63 -32.30
N ASP A 22 21.45 -0.11 -32.89
CA ASP A 22 21.42 0.25 -34.30
C ASP A 22 22.49 1.30 -34.62
N GLY A 23 22.64 2.35 -33.79
CA GLY A 23 23.72 3.32 -33.93
C GLY A 23 25.12 2.69 -33.82
N LEU A 24 25.33 1.80 -32.84
CA LEU A 24 26.59 1.09 -32.67
C LEU A 24 26.89 0.13 -33.85
N CYS A 25 25.86 -0.56 -34.36
CA CYS A 25 26.01 -1.40 -35.55
C CYS A 25 26.36 -0.59 -36.80
N ASP A 26 25.72 0.60 -36.96
CA ASP A 26 25.98 1.49 -38.11
C ASP A 26 27.42 2.03 -38.06
N ASP A 27 27.89 2.44 -36.87
CA ASP A 27 29.28 2.88 -36.67
C ASP A 27 30.30 1.76 -36.99
N LEU A 28 30.07 0.56 -36.44
CA LEU A 28 30.94 -0.59 -36.69
C LEU A 28 30.91 -1.04 -38.15
N TYR A 29 29.73 -0.96 -38.80
CA TYR A 29 29.62 -1.26 -40.21
C TYR A 29 30.41 -0.24 -41.06
N ALA A 30 30.32 1.05 -40.78
CA ALA A 30 31.08 2.08 -41.45
C ALA A 30 32.61 1.94 -41.28
N GLU A 31 33.05 1.45 -40.09
CA GLU A 31 34.45 1.14 -39.81
C GLU A 31 34.90 -0.09 -40.60
N LEU A 32 34.12 -1.17 -40.65
CA LEU A 32 34.38 -2.38 -41.41
C LEU A 32 34.37 -2.17 -42.92
N ASP A 33 33.68 -1.17 -43.42
CA ASP A 33 33.66 -0.86 -44.88
C ASP A 33 34.96 -0.19 -45.33
N ARG A 34 35.69 0.48 -44.42
CA ARG A 34 37.02 1.12 -44.69
C ARG A 34 38.16 0.11 -44.55
N ARG A 35 38.28 -0.83 -45.44
CA ARG A 35 39.23 -1.93 -45.39
C ARG A 35 40.68 -1.56 -45.74
N PRO A 36 41.69 -2.17 -45.18
CA PRO A 36 41.61 -3.22 -44.15
C PRO A 36 41.21 -2.69 -42.80
N ALA A 37 40.31 -3.43 -42.09
CA ALA A 37 39.73 -3.00 -40.84
C ALA A 37 39.81 -4.11 -39.78
N LEU A 38 40.02 -3.69 -38.52
CA LEU A 38 40.00 -4.54 -37.34
C LEU A 38 38.98 -4.00 -36.32
N VAL A 39 37.96 -4.79 -36.00
CA VAL A 39 37.00 -4.51 -34.94
C VAL A 39 37.17 -5.50 -33.79
N VAL A 40 37.44 -5.02 -32.61
CA VAL A 40 37.58 -5.81 -31.39
C VAL A 40 36.39 -5.51 -30.48
N ILE A 41 35.63 -6.55 -30.11
CA ILE A 41 34.46 -6.44 -29.25
C ILE A 41 34.75 -7.24 -27.95
N THR A 42 34.88 -6.51 -26.84
CA THR A 42 35.07 -7.13 -25.51
C THR A 42 33.84 -6.99 -24.64
N GLY A 43 33.78 -7.69 -23.52
CA GLY A 43 32.71 -7.59 -22.53
C GLY A 43 32.41 -8.91 -21.85
N ALA A 44 31.60 -8.83 -20.78
CA ALA A 44 31.24 -9.97 -19.94
C ALA A 44 30.52 -11.10 -20.69
N ALA A 45 30.49 -12.29 -20.11
CA ALA A 45 29.70 -13.40 -20.64
C ALA A 45 28.21 -13.04 -20.63
N GLY A 46 27.49 -13.27 -21.74
CA GLY A 46 26.05 -13.00 -21.85
C GLY A 46 25.66 -11.55 -22.10
N VAL A 47 26.63 -10.61 -22.27
CA VAL A 47 26.37 -9.18 -22.56
C VAL A 47 25.84 -8.93 -23.98
N GLY A 48 25.97 -9.93 -24.86
CA GLY A 48 25.40 -9.90 -26.21
C GLY A 48 26.39 -9.68 -27.35
N LYS A 49 27.70 -9.99 -27.18
CA LYS A 49 28.72 -9.90 -28.22
C LYS A 49 28.33 -10.62 -29.51
N SER A 50 27.99 -11.92 -29.41
CA SER A 50 27.58 -12.72 -30.58
C SER A 50 26.27 -12.25 -31.21
N ARG A 51 25.41 -11.58 -30.48
CA ARG A 51 24.20 -10.97 -31.04
C ARG A 51 24.56 -9.71 -31.85
N LEU A 52 25.44 -8.88 -31.31
CA LEU A 52 25.93 -7.70 -32.00
C LEU A 52 26.63 -8.09 -33.30
N VAL A 53 27.48 -9.14 -33.28
CA VAL A 53 28.11 -9.70 -34.49
C VAL A 53 27.07 -10.16 -35.52
N ARG A 54 26.05 -10.89 -35.12
CA ARG A 54 24.97 -11.33 -36.02
C ARG A 54 24.23 -10.14 -36.63
N GLU A 55 23.88 -9.13 -35.82
CA GLU A 55 23.21 -7.91 -36.28
C GLU A 55 24.09 -7.14 -37.28
N LEU A 56 25.39 -7.04 -36.99
CA LEU A 56 26.40 -6.45 -37.88
C LEU A 56 26.47 -7.18 -39.24
N LEU A 57 26.50 -8.51 -39.22
CA LEU A 57 26.55 -9.33 -40.43
C LEU A 57 25.26 -9.27 -41.26
N THR A 58 24.09 -9.08 -40.65
CA THR A 58 22.80 -8.90 -41.39
C THR A 58 22.75 -7.59 -42.20
N ARG A 59 23.57 -6.58 -41.81
CA ARG A 59 23.66 -5.28 -42.52
C ARG A 59 24.68 -5.31 -43.67
N THR A 60 25.56 -6.33 -43.68
CA THR A 60 26.50 -6.51 -44.75
C THR A 60 25.77 -7.06 -46.00
N PRO A 61 25.81 -6.42 -47.18
CA PRO A 61 25.10 -6.87 -48.36
C PRO A 61 25.47 -8.31 -48.74
N PRO A 62 24.52 -9.21 -48.92
CA PRO A 62 24.80 -10.63 -49.16
C PRO A 62 25.50 -10.94 -50.51
N SER A 63 25.41 -10.04 -51.46
CA SER A 63 25.79 -10.32 -52.87
C SER A 63 27.30 -10.28 -53.16
N ASP A 64 28.09 -9.48 -52.37
CA ASP A 64 29.45 -9.17 -52.76
C ASP A 64 30.51 -9.39 -51.64
N THR A 65 30.11 -9.78 -50.41
CA THR A 65 31.03 -9.88 -49.29
C THR A 65 30.73 -11.12 -48.42
N PRO A 66 31.41 -12.25 -48.63
CA PRO A 66 31.25 -13.42 -47.78
C PRO A 66 31.65 -13.15 -46.33
N ALA A 67 30.76 -13.56 -45.39
CA ALA A 67 31.04 -13.49 -43.95
C ALA A 67 31.43 -14.88 -43.44
N LEU A 68 32.64 -14.97 -42.87
CA LEU A 68 33.23 -16.20 -42.33
C LEU A 68 33.26 -16.12 -40.82
N VAL A 69 32.50 -16.99 -40.13
CA VAL A 69 32.39 -16.93 -38.66
C VAL A 69 33.04 -18.18 -38.04
N ALA A 70 34.21 -18.04 -37.51
CA ALA A 70 34.90 -19.02 -36.71
C ALA A 70 34.58 -18.87 -35.23
N ARG A 71 34.30 -19.97 -34.51
CA ARG A 71 34.01 -19.96 -33.08
C ARG A 71 35.02 -20.79 -32.31
N CYS A 72 35.74 -20.13 -31.42
CA CYS A 72 36.61 -20.82 -30.48
C CYS A 72 35.77 -21.40 -29.35
N ARG A 73 35.95 -22.68 -29.03
CA ARG A 73 35.23 -23.40 -27.97
C ARG A 73 36.20 -23.77 -26.86
N GLU A 74 35.68 -23.87 -25.63
CA GLU A 74 36.47 -24.37 -24.49
C GLU A 74 36.99 -25.78 -24.83
N PRO A 75 38.30 -26.04 -24.80
CA PRO A 75 38.85 -27.24 -25.38
C PRO A 75 38.67 -28.47 -24.48
N ASP A 76 37.95 -29.51 -24.99
CA ASP A 76 38.04 -30.88 -24.44
C ASP A 76 39.33 -31.58 -24.96
N ALA A 77 39.80 -31.25 -26.16
CA ALA A 77 41.10 -31.63 -26.75
C ALA A 77 41.41 -30.66 -27.90
N PRO A 78 42.39 -29.79 -27.78
CA PRO A 78 42.69 -28.78 -28.81
C PRO A 78 43.33 -29.42 -30.05
N ALA A 79 42.55 -29.63 -31.14
CA ALA A 79 43.12 -29.82 -32.46
C ALA A 79 43.66 -28.47 -32.96
N PRO A 80 44.90 -28.39 -33.44
CA PRO A 80 45.48 -27.15 -33.94
C PRO A 80 44.64 -26.56 -35.08
N PHE A 81 44.38 -25.24 -35.03
CA PHE A 81 43.59 -24.50 -36.03
C PHE A 81 42.10 -24.93 -36.18
N ALA A 82 41.52 -25.71 -35.25
CA ALA A 82 40.20 -26.27 -35.38
C ALA A 82 39.11 -25.23 -35.77
N PRO A 83 39.00 -24.04 -35.17
CA PRO A 83 38.00 -23.03 -35.55
C PRO A 83 38.16 -22.52 -36.98
N LEU A 84 39.43 -22.47 -37.45
CA LEU A 84 39.77 -21.97 -38.78
C LEU A 84 39.48 -23.04 -39.86
N VAL A 85 39.81 -24.27 -39.56
CA VAL A 85 39.58 -25.43 -40.47
C VAL A 85 38.07 -25.56 -40.74
N GLU A 86 37.22 -25.52 -39.71
CA GLU A 86 35.75 -25.65 -39.82
C GLU A 86 35.17 -24.60 -40.79
N VAL A 87 35.64 -23.36 -40.78
CA VAL A 87 35.13 -22.26 -41.57
C VAL A 87 35.78 -22.20 -42.94
N LEU A 88 37.11 -22.38 -43.07
CA LEU A 88 37.82 -22.26 -44.32
C LEU A 88 37.58 -23.44 -45.25
N ALA A 89 37.24 -24.64 -44.72
CA ALA A 89 36.83 -25.80 -45.53
C ALA A 89 35.59 -25.51 -46.45
N GLN A 90 34.74 -24.54 -46.08
CA GLN A 90 33.57 -24.15 -46.81
C GLN A 90 33.82 -23.02 -47.85
N CYS A 91 35.03 -22.46 -47.84
CA CYS A 91 35.39 -21.30 -48.70
C CYS A 91 35.76 -21.78 -50.10
N ARG A 92 35.54 -20.93 -51.11
CA ARG A 92 36.09 -21.08 -52.45
C ARG A 92 36.96 -19.88 -52.74
N PRO A 93 38.29 -20.05 -52.93
CA PRO A 93 39.22 -19.00 -53.29
C PRO A 93 38.79 -18.39 -54.63
N LEU A 94 38.89 -17.06 -54.76
CA LEU A 94 38.57 -16.34 -55.99
C LEU A 94 39.78 -16.15 -56.90
N ALA A 95 40.99 -16.32 -56.36
CA ALA A 95 42.23 -16.16 -57.14
C ALA A 95 42.51 -17.44 -57.92
N GLU A 96 42.76 -17.30 -59.22
CA GLU A 96 43.16 -18.40 -60.09
C GLU A 96 44.57 -18.90 -59.75
N ASP A 97 45.45 -18.03 -59.20
CA ASP A 97 46.81 -18.36 -58.73
C ASP A 97 46.95 -18.19 -57.23
N LEU A 98 46.83 -19.28 -56.51
CA LEU A 98 47.09 -19.32 -55.06
C LEU A 98 48.60 -19.36 -54.77
N PRO A 99 49.13 -18.66 -53.73
CA PRO A 99 50.52 -18.76 -53.32
C PRO A 99 50.94 -20.23 -53.13
N PRO A 100 52.13 -20.66 -53.61
CA PRO A 100 52.55 -22.04 -53.50
C PRO A 100 52.53 -22.62 -52.09
N VAL A 101 52.77 -21.79 -51.08
CA VAL A 101 52.72 -22.14 -49.66
C VAL A 101 51.36 -22.68 -49.21
N THR A 102 50.25 -22.29 -49.88
CA THR A 102 48.88 -22.74 -49.54
C THR A 102 48.69 -24.22 -49.79
N GLY A 103 49.54 -24.86 -50.63
CA GLY A 103 49.60 -26.29 -50.81
C GLY A 103 49.88 -27.07 -49.51
N ALA A 104 50.46 -26.47 -48.50
CA ALA A 104 50.65 -27.05 -47.17
C ALA A 104 49.31 -27.37 -46.44
N LEU A 105 48.24 -26.73 -46.86
CA LEU A 105 46.91 -26.89 -46.27
C LEU A 105 46.15 -28.15 -46.79
N ARG A 106 46.66 -28.86 -47.78
CA ARG A 106 45.98 -30.03 -48.37
C ARG A 106 45.67 -31.11 -47.34
N GLY A 107 46.52 -31.26 -46.31
CA GLY A 107 46.28 -32.21 -45.23
C GLY A 107 45.33 -31.68 -44.16
N LEU A 108 45.24 -30.40 -44.01
CA LEU A 108 44.40 -29.71 -43.03
C LEU A 108 42.98 -29.43 -43.58
N LEU A 109 42.89 -29.17 -44.90
CA LEU A 109 41.66 -28.84 -45.63
C LEU A 109 41.50 -29.78 -46.85
N PRO A 110 41.22 -31.07 -46.64
CA PRO A 110 41.08 -32.05 -47.72
C PRO A 110 39.97 -31.69 -48.70
N GLU A 111 38.92 -30.99 -48.28
CA GLU A 111 37.77 -30.52 -49.09
C GLU A 111 38.23 -29.51 -50.15
N LEU A 112 39.34 -28.81 -49.94
CA LEU A 112 39.91 -27.84 -50.86
C LEU A 112 41.12 -28.38 -51.64
N ALA A 113 41.48 -29.65 -51.42
CA ALA A 113 42.67 -30.22 -52.04
C ALA A 113 42.75 -30.09 -53.55
N GLY A 114 41.59 -30.14 -54.25
CA GLY A 114 41.49 -29.93 -55.70
C GLY A 114 41.76 -28.51 -56.18
N LEU A 115 41.63 -27.52 -55.30
CA LEU A 115 41.83 -26.10 -55.57
C LEU A 115 43.19 -25.58 -55.08
N LEU A 116 43.83 -26.28 -54.18
CA LEU A 116 45.12 -25.92 -53.60
C LEU A 116 46.31 -26.39 -54.46
N PRO A 117 47.41 -25.60 -54.53
CA PRO A 117 48.65 -25.98 -55.15
C PRO A 117 49.18 -27.32 -54.63
N PRO A 118 50.12 -27.98 -55.33
CA PRO A 118 50.78 -29.19 -54.83
C PRO A 118 51.36 -29.01 -53.43
N ALA A 119 51.33 -30.10 -52.60
CA ALA A 119 51.82 -29.97 -51.24
C ALA A 119 53.40 -29.80 -51.30
N PRO A 120 53.98 -28.81 -50.61
CA PRO A 120 55.39 -28.63 -50.50
C PRO A 120 56.05 -29.76 -49.74
N PRO A 121 57.34 -30.01 -49.85
CA PRO A 121 58.03 -31.00 -49.11
C PRO A 121 57.84 -30.87 -47.59
N PRO A 122 57.73 -31.93 -46.81
CA PRO A 122 57.52 -31.87 -45.37
C PRO A 122 58.69 -31.19 -44.69
N VAL A 123 58.48 -30.39 -43.62
CA VAL A 123 59.47 -29.75 -42.78
C VAL A 123 59.58 -30.56 -41.49
N SER A 124 60.87 -31.01 -41.16
CA SER A 124 61.10 -31.80 -39.96
C SER A 124 60.98 -31.08 -38.61
N ASP A 125 61.11 -29.71 -38.62
CA ASP A 125 60.91 -28.89 -37.41
C ASP A 125 59.40 -28.52 -37.21
N PRO A 126 58.83 -28.96 -36.11
CA PRO A 126 57.39 -28.65 -35.82
C PRO A 126 57.09 -27.17 -35.76
N ARG A 127 57.98 -26.32 -35.32
CA ARG A 127 57.81 -24.85 -35.28
C ARG A 127 57.84 -24.22 -36.67
N ALA A 128 58.73 -24.72 -37.53
CA ALA A 128 58.80 -24.25 -38.91
C ALA A 128 57.58 -24.71 -39.69
N GLU A 129 57.04 -25.91 -39.41
CA GLU A 129 55.85 -26.41 -40.00
C GLU A 129 54.61 -25.58 -39.53
N GLN A 130 54.46 -25.29 -38.24
CA GLN A 130 53.44 -24.42 -37.74
C GLN A 130 53.49 -23.03 -38.38
N HIS A 131 54.68 -22.44 -38.51
CA HIS A 131 54.84 -21.15 -39.18
C HIS A 131 54.47 -21.22 -40.66
N ARG A 132 54.77 -22.31 -41.33
CA ARG A 132 54.39 -22.55 -42.71
C ARG A 132 52.88 -22.64 -42.86
N LEU A 133 52.18 -23.37 -41.96
CA LEU A 133 50.72 -23.47 -41.95
C LEU A 133 50.05 -22.11 -41.67
N VAL A 134 50.57 -21.32 -40.75
CA VAL A 134 50.10 -19.95 -40.50
C VAL A 134 50.18 -19.10 -41.75
N ARG A 135 51.34 -19.10 -42.44
CA ARG A 135 51.51 -18.35 -43.69
C ARG A 135 50.58 -18.87 -44.80
N ALA A 136 50.39 -20.15 -44.88
CA ALA A 136 49.47 -20.78 -45.84
C ALA A 136 48.01 -20.38 -45.61
N LEU A 137 47.56 -20.35 -44.30
CA LEU A 137 46.24 -19.85 -43.93
C LEU A 137 46.07 -18.36 -44.21
N CYS A 138 47.08 -17.51 -43.96
CA CYS A 138 47.03 -16.10 -44.34
C CYS A 138 46.96 -15.91 -45.86
N GLY A 139 47.73 -16.69 -46.63
CA GLY A 139 47.66 -16.69 -48.07
C GLY A 139 46.30 -17.12 -48.64
N LEU A 140 45.68 -18.17 -48.04
CA LEU A 140 44.34 -18.58 -48.40
C LEU A 140 43.31 -17.48 -48.06
N THR A 141 43.43 -16.86 -46.89
CA THR A 141 42.52 -15.77 -46.46
C THR A 141 42.64 -14.54 -47.40
N ALA A 142 43.84 -14.24 -47.84
CA ALA A 142 44.07 -13.14 -48.81
C ALA A 142 43.43 -13.41 -50.17
N SER A 143 43.29 -14.67 -50.54
CA SER A 143 42.62 -15.06 -51.84
C SER A 143 41.11 -15.02 -51.82
N LEU A 144 40.48 -14.77 -50.68
CA LEU A 144 39.03 -14.70 -50.56
C LEU A 144 38.41 -13.40 -51.11
N GLY A 145 39.23 -12.42 -51.49
CA GLY A 145 38.78 -11.13 -51.96
C GLY A 145 38.13 -10.31 -50.83
N ARG A 146 37.09 -9.54 -51.16
CA ARG A 146 36.37 -8.75 -50.18
C ARG A 146 35.56 -9.64 -49.21
N ALA A 147 36.05 -9.79 -47.96
CA ALA A 147 35.42 -10.65 -46.97
C ALA A 147 35.39 -10.03 -45.56
N VAL A 148 34.44 -10.47 -44.73
CA VAL A 148 34.46 -10.23 -43.30
C VAL A 148 34.75 -11.52 -42.58
N PHE A 149 35.87 -11.56 -41.85
CA PHE A 149 36.30 -12.70 -41.08
C PHE A 149 36.07 -12.45 -39.60
N VAL A 150 35.19 -13.23 -39.01
CA VAL A 150 34.83 -13.12 -37.59
C VAL A 150 35.42 -14.27 -36.82
N VAL A 151 36.10 -13.97 -35.69
CA VAL A 151 36.51 -15.00 -34.74
C VAL A 151 35.91 -14.71 -33.38
N GLU A 152 34.95 -15.55 -33.00
CA GLU A 152 34.24 -15.39 -31.73
C GLU A 152 34.98 -16.14 -30.61
N ASP A 153 34.94 -15.53 -29.40
CA ASP A 153 35.46 -16.08 -28.13
C ASP A 153 36.96 -16.47 -28.20
N VAL A 154 37.81 -15.55 -28.70
CA VAL A 154 39.25 -15.78 -28.91
C VAL A 154 40.02 -16.13 -27.63
N GLN A 155 39.49 -15.94 -26.44
CA GLN A 155 40.07 -16.43 -25.19
C GLN A 155 40.19 -17.97 -25.17
N TRP A 156 39.49 -18.70 -26.02
CA TRP A 156 39.52 -20.15 -26.17
C TRP A 156 40.29 -20.59 -27.42
N ALA A 157 40.97 -19.64 -28.08
CA ALA A 157 41.75 -19.96 -29.28
C ALA A 157 42.98 -20.83 -28.93
N ASP A 158 43.21 -21.88 -29.73
CA ASP A 158 44.41 -22.68 -29.66
C ASP A 158 45.67 -21.88 -30.10
N ALA A 159 46.85 -22.33 -29.73
CA ALA A 159 48.12 -21.65 -30.02
C ALA A 159 48.32 -21.40 -31.52
N GLY A 160 47.87 -22.28 -32.41
CA GLY A 160 47.94 -22.14 -33.85
C GLY A 160 47.04 -21.01 -34.35
N THR A 161 45.74 -20.98 -33.86
CA THR A 161 44.78 -19.92 -34.16
C THR A 161 45.29 -18.58 -33.65
N VAL A 162 45.84 -18.47 -32.44
CA VAL A 162 46.46 -17.24 -31.93
C VAL A 162 47.63 -16.77 -32.83
N ALA A 163 48.54 -17.70 -33.24
CA ALA A 163 49.62 -17.35 -34.13
C ALA A 163 49.12 -16.84 -35.50
N PHE A 164 48.08 -17.46 -36.05
CA PHE A 164 47.40 -16.98 -37.28
C PHE A 164 46.84 -15.58 -37.11
N LEU A 165 46.03 -15.34 -36.05
CA LEU A 165 45.42 -14.03 -35.80
C LEU A 165 46.47 -12.91 -35.63
N ARG A 166 47.54 -13.18 -34.90
CA ARG A 166 48.63 -12.21 -34.73
C ARG A 166 49.29 -11.86 -36.06
N THR A 167 49.56 -12.84 -36.92
CA THR A 167 50.16 -12.63 -38.25
C THR A 167 49.18 -11.89 -39.14
N LEU A 168 47.91 -12.26 -39.16
CA LEU A 168 46.88 -11.65 -39.99
C LEU A 168 46.62 -10.19 -39.58
N VAL A 169 46.65 -9.85 -38.28
CA VAL A 169 46.52 -8.50 -37.77
C VAL A 169 47.71 -7.64 -38.09
N SER A 170 48.93 -8.21 -38.12
CA SER A 170 50.17 -7.47 -38.43
C SER A 170 50.36 -7.18 -39.94
N ASP A 171 49.75 -7.97 -40.80
CA ASP A 171 49.80 -7.84 -42.25
C ASP A 171 48.47 -8.28 -42.87
N PRO A 172 47.39 -7.46 -42.68
CA PRO A 172 46.07 -7.84 -43.13
C PRO A 172 45.89 -7.64 -44.64
N PRO A 173 45.19 -8.54 -45.34
CA PRO A 173 44.82 -8.35 -46.73
C PRO A 173 44.01 -7.05 -46.93
N PRO A 174 44.23 -6.28 -47.98
CA PRO A 174 43.66 -4.93 -48.16
C PRO A 174 42.11 -4.94 -48.26
N HIS A 175 41.50 -6.07 -48.51
CA HIS A 175 40.03 -6.17 -48.68
C HIS A 175 39.36 -6.86 -47.50
N LEU A 176 40.11 -7.20 -46.42
CA LEU A 176 39.60 -7.96 -45.30
C LEU A 176 39.09 -7.03 -44.21
N GLY A 177 37.88 -7.31 -43.69
CA GLY A 177 37.42 -6.84 -42.41
C GLY A 177 37.52 -7.95 -41.38
N LEU A 178 38.24 -7.72 -40.28
CA LEU A 178 38.42 -8.68 -39.18
C LEU A 178 37.61 -8.24 -37.96
N VAL A 179 36.78 -9.15 -37.42
CA VAL A 179 36.03 -8.93 -36.19
C VAL A 179 36.44 -9.99 -35.16
N LEU A 180 36.94 -9.53 -34.03
CA LEU A 180 37.36 -10.41 -32.94
C LEU A 180 36.48 -10.19 -31.72
N THR A 181 35.97 -11.25 -31.10
CA THR A 181 35.29 -11.10 -29.79
C THR A 181 36.02 -11.82 -28.69
N ALA A 182 36.12 -11.14 -27.52
CA ALA A 182 36.77 -11.74 -26.34
C ALA A 182 35.95 -11.46 -25.07
N ARG A 183 36.15 -12.27 -24.03
CA ARG A 183 35.70 -11.94 -22.66
C ARG A 183 36.74 -11.03 -22.02
N GLY A 184 36.30 -10.06 -21.25
CA GLY A 184 37.14 -9.13 -20.49
C GLY A 184 36.28 -8.07 -19.82
N GLU A 185 36.73 -7.49 -18.73
CA GLU A 185 36.17 -6.28 -18.13
C GLU A 185 36.78 -5.03 -18.78
N ASP A 186 36.21 -3.85 -18.50
CA ASP A 186 36.75 -2.60 -19.05
C ASP A 186 38.16 -2.35 -18.51
N GLY A 187 39.11 -2.17 -19.45
CA GLY A 187 40.53 -2.02 -19.12
C GLY A 187 41.34 -3.33 -19.05
N ASP A 188 40.71 -4.49 -19.21
CA ASP A 188 41.46 -5.76 -19.33
C ASP A 188 42.22 -5.82 -20.65
N ALA A 189 43.47 -6.30 -20.60
CA ALA A 189 44.22 -6.55 -21.81
C ALA A 189 43.61 -7.68 -22.64
N PHE A 190 43.50 -7.49 -23.96
CA PHE A 190 43.07 -8.54 -24.87
C PHE A 190 43.88 -9.80 -24.67
N PRO A 191 43.34 -11.02 -24.82
CA PRO A 191 44.01 -12.29 -24.49
C PRO A 191 45.42 -12.45 -25.06
N PHE A 192 45.74 -11.71 -26.11
CA PHE A 192 47.10 -11.60 -26.67
C PHE A 192 47.32 -10.21 -27.34
N PRO A 193 48.56 -9.68 -27.40
CA PRO A 193 48.82 -8.37 -27.96
C PRO A 193 48.50 -8.31 -29.45
N LEU A 194 47.62 -7.38 -29.84
CA LEU A 194 47.30 -7.03 -31.22
C LEU A 194 48.12 -5.80 -31.62
N ARG A 195 48.76 -5.81 -32.78
CA ARG A 195 49.56 -4.72 -33.30
C ARG A 195 49.19 -4.44 -34.76
N PRO A 196 48.05 -3.81 -35.02
CA PRO A 196 47.65 -3.42 -36.38
C PRO A 196 48.60 -2.33 -36.90
N PRO A 197 48.98 -2.34 -38.19
CA PRO A 197 49.70 -1.27 -38.81
C PRO A 197 48.86 0.04 -38.86
N PRO A 198 49.50 1.23 -38.98
CA PRO A 198 48.80 2.51 -38.97
C PRO A 198 47.76 2.72 -40.08
N HIS A 199 47.83 1.99 -41.17
CA HIS A 199 46.87 2.08 -42.30
C HIS A 199 45.63 1.19 -42.08
N VAL A 200 45.56 0.39 -41.02
CA VAL A 200 44.41 -0.44 -40.68
C VAL A 200 43.46 0.36 -39.84
N VAL A 201 42.20 0.43 -40.25
CA VAL A 201 41.15 1.03 -39.44
C VAL A 201 40.86 0.12 -38.24
N SER A 202 41.19 0.58 -37.03
CA SER A 202 41.06 -0.21 -35.82
C SER A 202 40.01 0.42 -34.89
N ALA A 203 39.00 -0.38 -34.50
CA ALA A 203 38.01 0.01 -33.56
C ALA A 203 37.92 -1.02 -32.41
N GLU A 204 37.94 -0.52 -31.19
CA GLU A 204 37.74 -1.33 -29.99
C GLU A 204 36.44 -0.89 -29.29
N ARG A 205 35.59 -1.86 -28.95
CA ARG A 205 34.30 -1.62 -28.28
C ARG A 205 34.15 -2.55 -27.09
N HIS A 206 33.98 -1.95 -25.92
CA HIS A 206 33.64 -2.69 -24.72
C HIS A 206 32.14 -2.65 -24.47
N LEU A 207 31.48 -3.83 -24.43
CA LEU A 207 30.05 -3.95 -24.15
C LEU A 207 29.82 -4.07 -22.66
N VAL A 208 29.07 -3.12 -22.10
CA VAL A 208 28.60 -3.12 -20.71
C VAL A 208 27.21 -3.72 -20.60
N PRO A 209 26.81 -4.25 -19.42
CA PRO A 209 25.44 -4.64 -19.15
C PRO A 209 24.45 -3.49 -19.38
N LEU A 210 23.20 -3.82 -19.68
CA LEU A 210 22.14 -2.84 -19.89
C LEU A 210 21.86 -2.04 -18.59
N SER A 211 21.51 -0.78 -18.74
CA SER A 211 20.96 0.01 -17.64
C SER A 211 19.56 -0.50 -17.23
N VAL A 212 18.98 0.04 -16.15
CA VAL A 212 17.58 -0.23 -15.75
C VAL A 212 16.63 0.08 -16.91
N ALA A 213 16.78 1.25 -17.55
CA ALA A 213 15.96 1.63 -18.69
C ALA A 213 16.13 0.67 -19.88
N GLY A 214 17.38 0.26 -20.18
CA GLY A 214 17.67 -0.72 -21.22
C GLY A 214 17.11 -2.11 -20.91
N THR A 215 17.12 -2.51 -19.63
CA THR A 215 16.48 -3.75 -19.15
C THR A 215 14.97 -3.72 -19.36
N GLY A 216 14.33 -2.60 -19.00
CA GLY A 216 12.89 -2.40 -19.23
C GLY A 216 12.52 -2.43 -20.71
N ALA A 217 13.31 -1.77 -21.57
CA ALA A 217 13.09 -1.77 -23.01
C ALA A 217 13.23 -3.16 -23.65
N LEU A 218 14.24 -3.94 -23.22
CA LEU A 218 14.42 -5.32 -23.67
C LEU A 218 13.25 -6.21 -23.19
N ALA A 219 12.83 -6.04 -21.93
CA ALA A 219 11.70 -6.79 -21.38
C ALA A 219 10.39 -6.47 -22.13
N ALA A 220 10.12 -5.20 -22.43
CA ALA A 220 8.95 -4.79 -23.20
C ALA A 220 8.92 -5.46 -24.59
N GLY A 221 10.07 -5.48 -25.27
CA GLY A 221 10.20 -6.17 -26.56
C GLY A 221 9.90 -7.66 -26.49
N LEU A 222 10.43 -8.34 -25.45
CA LEU A 222 10.22 -9.78 -25.24
C LEU A 222 8.79 -10.13 -24.81
N LEU A 223 8.10 -9.19 -24.15
CA LEU A 223 6.70 -9.34 -23.71
C LEU A 223 5.68 -8.83 -24.75
N GLY A 224 6.06 -8.76 -26.00
CA GLY A 224 5.14 -8.42 -27.11
C GLY A 224 4.73 -6.93 -27.15
N GLY A 225 5.59 -6.02 -26.67
CA GLY A 225 5.34 -4.58 -26.66
C GLY A 225 4.51 -4.09 -25.47
N ARG A 226 4.27 -4.91 -24.46
CA ARG A 226 3.58 -4.50 -23.22
C ARG A 226 4.43 -3.47 -22.46
N ALA A 227 3.78 -2.43 -21.93
CA ALA A 227 4.44 -1.46 -21.07
C ALA A 227 4.96 -2.15 -19.79
N VAL A 228 6.23 -1.91 -19.48
CA VAL A 228 6.91 -2.48 -18.31
C VAL A 228 7.00 -1.40 -17.23
N PRO A 229 6.44 -1.60 -16.02
CA PRO A 229 6.57 -0.67 -14.91
C PRO A 229 8.06 -0.48 -14.51
N GLU A 230 8.41 0.73 -14.09
CA GLU A 230 9.80 1.07 -13.69
C GLU A 230 10.28 0.19 -12.52
N GLU A 231 9.42 -0.03 -11.52
CA GLU A 231 9.70 -0.92 -10.38
C GLU A 231 10.03 -2.37 -10.82
N PHE A 232 9.31 -2.87 -11.83
CA PHE A 232 9.59 -4.19 -12.39
C PHE A 232 10.93 -4.20 -13.13
N ALA A 233 11.25 -3.15 -13.90
CA ALA A 233 12.51 -3.03 -14.62
C ALA A 233 13.71 -2.97 -13.65
N GLU A 234 13.58 -2.20 -12.54
CA GLU A 234 14.59 -2.16 -11.46
C GLU A 234 14.80 -3.53 -10.82
N GLN A 235 13.70 -4.22 -10.50
CA GLN A 235 13.78 -5.52 -9.86
C GLN A 235 14.37 -6.57 -10.81
N LEU A 236 13.99 -6.56 -12.09
CA LEU A 236 14.55 -7.43 -13.13
C LEU A 236 16.06 -7.15 -13.30
N TYR A 237 16.47 -5.87 -13.28
CA TYR A 237 17.87 -5.48 -13.31
C TYR A 237 18.63 -6.05 -12.10
N ARG A 238 18.12 -5.95 -10.89
CA ARG A 238 18.75 -6.52 -9.69
C ARG A 238 18.92 -8.04 -9.81
N TRP A 239 17.95 -8.75 -10.37
CA TRP A 239 18.03 -10.20 -10.55
C TRP A 239 19.00 -10.61 -11.63
N THR A 240 19.15 -9.83 -12.71
CA THR A 240 19.86 -10.23 -13.93
C THR A 240 21.17 -9.46 -14.16
N GLY A 241 21.41 -8.38 -13.40
CA GLY A 241 22.56 -7.49 -13.59
C GLY A 241 22.56 -6.77 -14.94
N GLY A 242 21.40 -6.63 -15.58
CA GLY A 242 21.29 -6.06 -16.93
C GLY A 242 21.90 -6.92 -18.05
N LEU A 243 22.18 -8.20 -17.80
CA LEU A 243 22.72 -9.11 -18.80
C LEU A 243 21.61 -9.61 -19.75
N PRO A 244 21.64 -9.26 -21.05
CA PRO A 244 20.59 -9.61 -22.00
C PRO A 244 20.26 -11.09 -22.04
N TYR A 245 21.27 -11.95 -22.04
CA TYR A 245 21.07 -13.42 -22.02
C TYR A 245 20.28 -13.89 -20.79
N VAL A 246 20.60 -13.33 -19.61
CA VAL A 246 19.91 -13.71 -18.37
C VAL A 246 18.47 -13.21 -18.38
N ILE A 247 18.25 -11.96 -18.88
CA ILE A 247 16.90 -11.37 -19.03
C ILE A 247 16.03 -12.25 -19.95
N GLU A 248 16.56 -12.62 -21.13
CA GLU A 248 15.85 -13.45 -22.10
C GLU A 248 15.49 -14.84 -21.53
N GLU A 249 16.43 -15.49 -20.85
CA GLU A 249 16.21 -16.81 -20.26
C GLU A 249 15.23 -16.78 -19.10
N VAL A 250 15.22 -15.71 -18.30
CA VAL A 250 14.27 -15.50 -17.21
C VAL A 250 12.86 -15.28 -17.78
N LEU A 251 12.69 -14.30 -18.65
CA LEU A 251 11.36 -13.95 -19.18
C LEU A 251 10.75 -15.06 -20.04
N ARG A 252 11.56 -15.82 -20.78
CA ARG A 252 11.06 -16.96 -21.56
C ARG A 252 10.41 -18.05 -20.70
N ARG A 253 10.84 -18.21 -19.45
CA ARG A 253 10.34 -19.23 -18.51
C ARG A 253 9.38 -18.72 -17.47
N TRP A 254 9.07 -17.43 -17.49
CA TRP A 254 8.15 -16.80 -16.55
C TRP A 254 6.79 -16.59 -17.23
N PRO A 255 5.73 -17.35 -16.86
CA PRO A 255 4.48 -17.39 -17.63
C PRO A 255 3.76 -16.06 -17.73
N ASP A 256 3.70 -15.28 -16.64
CA ASP A 256 3.17 -13.93 -16.65
C ASP A 256 3.90 -13.05 -15.61
N PRO A 257 5.04 -12.45 -16.00
CA PRO A 257 5.87 -11.68 -15.08
C PRO A 257 5.25 -10.35 -14.64
N LEU A 258 4.22 -9.88 -15.34
CA LEU A 258 3.50 -8.63 -15.04
C LEU A 258 2.14 -8.87 -14.36
N ALA A 259 1.79 -10.12 -14.03
CA ALA A 259 0.59 -10.41 -13.25
C ALA A 259 0.71 -9.79 -11.85
N GLN A 260 -0.28 -8.97 -11.49
CA GLN A 260 -0.36 -8.44 -10.12
C GLN A 260 -0.54 -9.60 -9.13
N PRO A 261 0.17 -9.63 -8.01
CA PRO A 261 -0.06 -10.62 -6.98
C PRO A 261 -1.49 -10.46 -6.45
N THR A 262 -2.32 -11.50 -6.63
CA THR A 262 -3.67 -11.58 -6.07
C THR A 262 -3.56 -11.89 -4.57
N GLY A 263 -3.22 -10.90 -3.74
CA GLY A 263 -3.13 -11.07 -2.29
C GLY A 263 -2.84 -9.76 -1.58
N THR A 264 -3.65 -9.45 -0.58
CA THR A 264 -3.53 -8.29 0.31
C THR A 264 -2.36 -8.46 1.28
N GLY A 265 -1.14 -8.30 0.81
CA GLY A 265 0.05 -8.36 1.67
C GLY A 265 1.30 -8.03 0.89
N GLY A 266 1.83 -6.81 1.07
CA GLY A 266 3.14 -6.34 0.66
C GLY A 266 3.50 -6.61 -0.80
N ALA A 267 3.26 -5.66 -1.67
CA ALA A 267 3.49 -5.78 -3.11
C ALA A 267 4.98 -5.80 -3.46
N GLY A 268 5.62 -6.97 -3.37
CA GLY A 268 6.90 -7.22 -4.02
C GLY A 268 6.66 -8.02 -5.30
N VAL A 269 7.38 -7.66 -6.39
CA VAL A 269 7.41 -8.48 -7.60
C VAL A 269 7.89 -9.90 -7.23
N PRO A 270 7.17 -10.98 -7.60
CA PRO A 270 7.55 -12.34 -7.22
C PRO A 270 8.94 -12.70 -7.77
N GLU A 271 9.70 -13.48 -7.01
CA GLU A 271 11.04 -13.89 -7.43
C GLU A 271 10.97 -14.77 -8.69
N PRO A 272 11.78 -14.48 -9.74
CA PRO A 272 11.74 -15.25 -10.97
C PRO A 272 12.26 -16.70 -10.81
N PRO A 273 11.80 -17.64 -11.65
CA PRO A 273 12.37 -18.96 -11.70
C PRO A 273 13.86 -18.89 -12.10
N LEU A 274 14.73 -19.69 -11.47
CA LEU A 274 16.14 -19.79 -11.87
C LEU A 274 16.26 -20.67 -13.12
N PRO A 275 16.63 -20.12 -14.30
CA PRO A 275 16.77 -20.91 -15.50
C PRO A 275 17.93 -21.91 -15.40
N ALA A 276 17.74 -23.13 -15.90
CA ALA A 276 18.79 -24.15 -15.87
C ALA A 276 20.07 -23.75 -16.64
N SER A 277 19.92 -22.97 -17.70
CA SER A 277 21.02 -22.39 -18.48
C SER A 277 21.86 -21.40 -17.66
N VAL A 278 21.21 -20.52 -16.91
CA VAL A 278 21.87 -19.56 -16.00
C VAL A 278 22.59 -20.29 -14.87
N ARG A 279 21.88 -21.27 -14.25
CA ARG A 279 22.51 -22.12 -13.21
C ARG A 279 23.74 -22.85 -13.72
N ARG A 280 23.68 -23.42 -14.94
CA ARG A 280 24.84 -24.11 -15.55
C ARG A 280 26.03 -23.16 -15.73
N LEU A 281 25.78 -21.96 -16.26
CA LEU A 281 26.84 -20.95 -16.47
C LEU A 281 27.55 -20.60 -15.15
N VAL A 282 26.81 -20.37 -14.07
CA VAL A 282 27.36 -20.05 -12.76
C VAL A 282 28.14 -21.24 -12.17
N VAL A 283 27.57 -22.46 -12.26
CA VAL A 283 28.23 -23.68 -11.74
C VAL A 283 29.55 -23.98 -12.49
N GLU A 284 29.58 -23.77 -13.81
CA GLU A 284 30.80 -23.89 -14.60
C GLU A 284 31.87 -22.88 -14.20
N GLY A 285 31.47 -21.62 -13.93
CA GLY A 285 32.35 -20.60 -13.36
C GLY A 285 32.94 -21.01 -12.01
N LEU A 286 32.09 -21.54 -11.11
CA LEU A 286 32.52 -22.02 -9.79
C LEU A 286 33.49 -23.22 -9.89
N ARG A 287 33.28 -24.11 -10.86
CA ARG A 287 34.17 -25.28 -11.07
C ARG A 287 35.61 -24.90 -11.48
N ARG A 288 35.77 -23.78 -12.20
CA ARG A 288 37.11 -23.28 -12.60
C ARG A 288 37.88 -22.66 -11.43
N LEU A 289 37.20 -22.28 -10.36
CA LEU A 289 37.83 -21.67 -9.19
C LEU A 289 38.70 -22.69 -8.43
N PRO A 290 39.86 -22.30 -7.88
CA PRO A 290 40.61 -23.05 -6.87
C PRO A 290 39.73 -23.39 -5.64
N PRO A 291 40.05 -24.43 -4.89
CA PRO A 291 39.23 -24.86 -3.75
C PRO A 291 38.89 -23.77 -2.74
N ASP A 292 39.89 -22.93 -2.38
CA ASP A 292 39.64 -21.83 -1.41
C ASP A 292 38.82 -20.69 -2.01
N ALA A 293 38.97 -20.41 -3.30
CA ALA A 293 38.13 -19.42 -3.98
C ALA A 293 36.67 -19.90 -4.05
N ARG A 294 36.40 -21.20 -4.19
CA ARG A 294 35.06 -21.76 -4.10
C ARG A 294 34.47 -21.60 -2.70
N LYS A 295 35.27 -21.74 -1.61
CA LYS A 295 34.79 -21.47 -0.24
C LYS A 295 34.42 -20.01 -0.06
N VAL A 296 35.19 -19.07 -0.60
CA VAL A 296 34.91 -17.63 -0.56
C VAL A 296 33.64 -17.31 -1.36
N ALA A 297 33.45 -17.90 -2.54
CA ALA A 297 32.22 -17.75 -3.32
C ALA A 297 31.00 -18.33 -2.57
N ALA A 298 31.12 -19.50 -1.92
CA ALA A 298 30.06 -20.05 -1.07
C ALA A 298 29.76 -19.15 0.14
N ALA A 299 30.77 -18.56 0.76
CA ALA A 299 30.59 -17.57 1.84
C ALA A 299 29.83 -16.31 1.36
N ALA A 300 30.19 -15.78 0.20
CA ALA A 300 29.47 -14.64 -0.42
C ALA A 300 28.03 -15.00 -0.78
N ALA A 301 27.78 -16.23 -1.28
CA ALA A 301 26.43 -16.68 -1.60
C ALA A 301 25.54 -16.79 -0.35
N VAL A 302 26.08 -17.19 0.78
CA VAL A 302 25.38 -17.33 2.06
C VAL A 302 25.13 -15.97 2.73
N LEU A 303 26.06 -15.02 2.65
CA LEU A 303 25.95 -13.71 3.30
C LEU A 303 24.87 -12.81 2.69
N ASP A 304 24.51 -13.04 1.42
CA ASP A 304 23.41 -12.39 0.69
C ASP A 304 23.57 -10.88 0.40
N ASP A 305 24.50 -10.20 1.07
CA ASP A 305 24.84 -8.79 0.85
C ASP A 305 26.32 -8.64 0.51
N PRO A 306 26.72 -7.53 -0.14
CA PRO A 306 28.10 -7.23 -0.33
C PRO A 306 28.90 -7.29 0.98
N ALA A 307 29.94 -8.08 1.01
CA ALA A 307 30.69 -8.36 2.24
C ALA A 307 32.19 -7.99 2.11
N PRO A 308 32.80 -7.44 3.18
CA PRO A 308 34.22 -7.15 3.22
C PRO A 308 35.05 -8.43 3.36
N VAL A 309 36.32 -8.34 3.00
CA VAL A 309 37.28 -9.49 2.98
C VAL A 309 37.26 -10.27 4.27
N HIS A 310 37.36 -9.58 5.42
CA HIS A 310 37.41 -10.24 6.73
C HIS A 310 36.13 -11.04 7.05
N LEU A 311 34.97 -10.57 6.61
CA LEU A 311 33.70 -11.29 6.81
C LEU A 311 33.62 -12.52 5.91
N LEU A 312 34.01 -12.39 4.64
CA LEU A 312 34.13 -13.53 3.71
C LEU A 312 35.04 -14.60 4.23
N GLY A 313 36.25 -14.22 4.74
CA GLY A 313 37.21 -15.14 5.33
C GLY A 313 36.68 -15.85 6.55
N ALA A 314 36.05 -15.14 7.47
CA ALA A 314 35.46 -15.71 8.68
C ALA A 314 34.38 -16.78 8.36
N VAL A 315 33.57 -16.55 7.34
CA VAL A 315 32.53 -17.50 6.89
C VAL A 315 33.13 -18.65 6.12
N ALA A 316 34.10 -18.40 5.21
CA ALA A 316 34.82 -19.43 4.46
C ALA A 316 35.69 -20.31 5.37
N GLY A 317 36.09 -19.80 6.54
CA GLY A 317 37.02 -20.48 7.47
C GLY A 317 38.46 -20.43 6.98
N LEU A 318 38.86 -19.31 6.38
CA LEU A 318 40.19 -19.05 5.85
C LEU A 318 40.91 -17.93 6.60
N GLY A 319 42.21 -17.95 6.63
CA GLY A 319 43.03 -16.83 7.10
C GLY A 319 42.99 -15.64 6.14
N GLU A 320 43.48 -14.48 6.60
CA GLU A 320 43.40 -13.23 5.84
C GLU A 320 44.11 -13.31 4.50
N GLU A 321 45.34 -13.82 4.45
CA GLU A 321 46.11 -13.92 3.24
C GLU A 321 45.52 -14.96 2.25
N GLU A 322 45.04 -16.08 2.78
CA GLU A 322 44.33 -17.10 1.99
C GLU A 322 43.05 -16.54 1.37
N THR A 323 42.28 -15.76 2.17
CA THR A 323 41.07 -15.12 1.68
C THR A 323 41.39 -14.12 0.58
N ARG A 324 42.46 -13.32 0.70
CA ARG A 324 42.81 -12.30 -0.29
C ARG A 324 43.19 -12.97 -1.62
N ARG A 325 44.01 -14.04 -1.57
CA ARG A 325 44.37 -14.81 -2.77
C ARG A 325 43.17 -15.50 -3.42
N ALA A 326 42.29 -16.09 -2.60
CA ALA A 326 41.08 -16.74 -3.04
C ALA A 326 40.09 -15.75 -3.69
N LEU A 327 39.94 -14.57 -3.10
CA LEU A 327 39.12 -13.51 -3.63
C LEU A 327 39.66 -12.97 -4.96
N THR A 328 41.01 -12.75 -5.07
CA THR A 328 41.64 -12.34 -6.33
C THR A 328 41.35 -13.34 -7.45
N ALA A 329 41.40 -14.64 -7.17
CA ALA A 329 41.05 -15.67 -8.14
C ALA A 329 39.55 -15.62 -8.54
N ALA A 330 38.65 -15.41 -7.58
CA ALA A 330 37.22 -15.30 -7.87
C ALA A 330 36.87 -14.04 -8.68
N LEU A 331 37.57 -12.92 -8.44
CA LEU A 331 37.44 -11.69 -9.21
C LEU A 331 37.96 -11.88 -10.64
N LYS A 332 39.14 -12.49 -10.82
CA LYS A 332 39.70 -12.76 -12.14
C LYS A 332 38.81 -13.63 -13.02
N GLU A 333 38.11 -14.60 -12.43
CA GLU A 333 37.13 -15.44 -13.15
C GLU A 333 35.75 -14.78 -13.31
N GLY A 334 35.56 -13.56 -12.82
CA GLY A 334 34.29 -12.83 -12.90
C GLY A 334 33.13 -13.46 -12.10
N VAL A 335 33.45 -14.37 -11.15
CA VAL A 335 32.44 -14.99 -10.28
C VAL A 335 31.97 -14.04 -9.20
N LEU A 336 32.90 -13.23 -8.67
CA LEU A 336 32.61 -12.12 -7.76
C LEU A 336 33.04 -10.81 -8.40
N ARG A 337 32.50 -9.69 -7.94
CA ARG A 337 32.90 -8.33 -8.31
C ARG A 337 33.02 -7.45 -7.08
N ALA A 338 33.77 -6.38 -7.19
CA ALA A 338 33.74 -5.30 -6.21
C ALA A 338 32.38 -4.62 -6.24
N ALA A 339 31.78 -4.36 -5.07
CA ALA A 339 30.51 -3.70 -4.93
C ALA A 339 30.71 -2.28 -4.38
N GLY A 340 30.32 -1.25 -5.14
CA GLY A 340 30.36 0.17 -4.76
C GLY A 340 31.45 0.99 -5.45
N ASP A 341 31.06 2.23 -5.84
CA ASP A 341 31.92 3.21 -6.56
C ASP A 341 32.94 3.93 -5.66
N SER A 342 32.97 3.67 -4.37
CA SER A 342 33.78 4.43 -3.41
C SER A 342 34.61 3.51 -2.52
N GLY A 343 35.59 2.78 -3.07
CA GLY A 343 36.70 2.26 -2.26
C GLY A 343 36.42 1.42 -1.00
N GLY A 344 35.18 0.98 -0.78
CA GLY A 344 34.73 0.34 0.46
C GLY A 344 35.11 -1.13 0.65
N GLY A 345 35.85 -1.74 -0.28
CA GLY A 345 36.41 -3.10 -0.12
C GLY A 345 35.37 -4.19 0.14
N THR A 346 34.15 -4.07 -0.38
CA THR A 346 33.10 -5.10 -0.31
C THR A 346 32.95 -5.83 -1.64
N TYR A 347 32.57 -7.10 -1.57
CA TYR A 347 32.51 -7.98 -2.73
C TYR A 347 31.19 -8.77 -2.74
N ALA A 348 30.62 -8.97 -3.93
CA ALA A 348 29.35 -9.66 -4.13
C ALA A 348 29.33 -10.40 -5.48
N PHE A 349 28.30 -11.22 -5.68
CA PHE A 349 27.99 -11.74 -7.01
C PHE A 349 27.52 -10.62 -7.94
N PRO A 350 27.75 -10.74 -9.25
CA PRO A 350 27.37 -9.70 -10.21
C PRO A 350 25.85 -9.43 -10.26
N TYR A 351 25.02 -10.40 -9.92
CA TYR A 351 23.56 -10.28 -9.86
C TYR A 351 22.94 -11.34 -8.96
N ALA A 352 21.70 -11.12 -8.50
CA ALA A 352 21.05 -11.95 -7.49
C ALA A 352 20.82 -13.41 -7.94
N LEU A 353 20.47 -13.66 -9.21
CA LEU A 353 20.31 -15.02 -9.72
C LEU A 353 21.65 -15.80 -9.78
N ALA A 354 22.78 -15.11 -10.00
CA ALA A 354 24.09 -15.75 -9.90
C ALA A 354 24.39 -16.19 -8.46
N ARG A 355 24.13 -15.32 -7.50
CA ARG A 355 24.24 -15.64 -6.07
C ARG A 355 23.34 -16.83 -5.70
N ARG A 356 22.07 -16.82 -6.14
CA ARG A 356 21.13 -17.92 -5.89
C ARG A 356 21.63 -19.24 -6.50
N ALA A 357 22.11 -19.21 -7.73
CA ALA A 357 22.68 -20.40 -8.38
C ALA A 357 23.91 -20.94 -7.62
N ALA A 358 24.76 -20.04 -7.14
CA ALA A 358 25.92 -20.40 -6.32
C ALA A 358 25.51 -20.98 -4.97
N TYR A 359 24.51 -20.43 -4.31
CA TYR A 359 23.95 -20.96 -3.07
C TYR A 359 23.33 -22.35 -3.25
N GLU A 360 22.56 -22.55 -4.33
CA GLU A 360 21.99 -23.87 -4.67
C GLU A 360 23.07 -24.92 -4.98
N ALA A 361 24.24 -24.49 -5.47
CA ALA A 361 25.37 -25.37 -5.75
C ALA A 361 26.15 -25.80 -4.48
N VAL A 362 25.97 -25.10 -3.35
CA VAL A 362 26.54 -25.53 -2.07
C VAL A 362 25.86 -26.82 -1.63
N ALA A 363 26.63 -27.83 -1.25
CA ALA A 363 26.12 -29.11 -0.77
C ALA A 363 25.17 -28.90 0.45
N GLU A 364 24.04 -29.58 0.43
CA GLU A 364 22.99 -29.39 1.46
C GLU A 364 23.51 -29.52 2.89
N PRO A 365 24.39 -30.48 3.25
CA PRO A 365 24.95 -30.59 4.60
C PRO A 365 25.90 -29.44 4.99
N GLU A 366 26.47 -28.72 4.02
CA GLU A 366 27.40 -27.62 4.29
C GLU A 366 26.66 -26.29 4.56
N ARG A 367 25.47 -26.12 4.00
CA ARG A 367 24.67 -24.88 4.17
C ARG A 367 24.46 -24.48 5.62
N PRO A 368 23.99 -25.38 6.53
CA PRO A 368 23.82 -25.03 7.94
C PRO A 368 25.11 -24.59 8.63
N VAL A 369 26.24 -25.20 8.28
CA VAL A 369 27.56 -24.86 8.81
C VAL A 369 27.97 -23.45 8.38
N LEU A 370 27.82 -23.13 7.10
CA LEU A 370 28.13 -21.80 6.58
C LEU A 370 27.19 -20.72 7.20
N HIS A 371 25.92 -21.01 7.32
CA HIS A 371 24.99 -20.09 7.98
C HIS A 371 25.34 -19.86 9.46
N LEU A 372 25.77 -20.91 10.18
CA LEU A 372 26.21 -20.74 11.57
C LEU A 372 27.48 -19.88 11.67
N ARG A 373 28.44 -20.06 10.74
CA ARG A 373 29.63 -19.21 10.65
C ARG A 373 29.26 -17.78 10.31
N ALA A 374 28.33 -17.56 9.36
CA ALA A 374 27.84 -16.24 8.99
C ALA A 374 27.17 -15.52 10.18
N ALA A 375 26.29 -16.21 10.92
CA ALA A 375 25.69 -15.64 12.13
C ALA A 375 26.73 -15.18 13.14
N ARG A 376 27.74 -16.02 13.42
CA ARG A 376 28.81 -15.72 14.36
C ARG A 376 29.74 -14.60 13.85
N ALA A 377 30.03 -14.58 12.56
CA ALA A 377 30.87 -13.55 11.96
C ALA A 377 30.18 -12.18 11.99
N LEU A 378 28.91 -12.11 11.61
CA LEU A 378 28.10 -10.89 11.69
C LEU A 378 28.00 -10.37 13.14
N ALA A 379 27.79 -11.25 14.12
CA ALA A 379 27.71 -10.86 15.52
C ALA A 379 29.05 -10.31 16.08
N ARG A 380 30.19 -10.69 15.52
CA ARG A 380 31.53 -10.28 16.02
C ARG A 380 32.12 -9.08 15.28
N HIS A 381 31.83 -8.96 13.99
CA HIS A 381 32.59 -8.07 13.10
C HIS A 381 31.75 -6.96 12.48
N THR A 382 30.45 -6.81 12.86
CA THR A 382 29.57 -5.79 12.29
C THR A 382 29.03 -4.86 13.37
N SER A 383 29.08 -3.56 13.13
CA SER A 383 28.49 -2.54 14.00
C SER A 383 27.85 -1.46 13.10
N PRO A 384 26.57 -1.10 13.31
CA PRO A 384 25.62 -1.71 14.28
C PRO A 384 25.26 -3.16 13.94
N LEU A 385 24.91 -3.97 14.95
CA LEU A 385 24.58 -5.39 14.77
C LEU A 385 23.34 -5.57 13.87
N PRO A 386 23.43 -6.36 12.77
CA PRO A 386 22.28 -6.67 11.90
C PRO A 386 21.46 -7.83 12.47
N LEU A 387 20.73 -7.56 13.58
CA LEU A 387 20.07 -8.58 14.40
C LEU A 387 19.15 -9.52 13.61
N VAL A 388 18.38 -8.99 12.67
CA VAL A 388 17.43 -9.77 11.84
C VAL A 388 18.19 -10.73 10.91
N ARG A 389 19.31 -10.29 10.31
CA ARG A 389 20.15 -11.14 9.47
C ARG A 389 20.79 -12.25 10.27
N ILE A 390 21.32 -11.93 11.46
CA ILE A 390 21.89 -12.91 12.38
C ILE A 390 20.85 -13.96 12.74
N ALA A 391 19.62 -13.54 13.06
CA ALA A 391 18.50 -14.44 13.32
C ALA A 391 18.18 -15.35 12.13
N GLY A 392 18.13 -14.79 10.92
CA GLY A 392 17.91 -15.52 9.68
C GLY A 392 18.93 -16.62 9.45
N HIS A 393 20.21 -16.30 9.67
CA HIS A 393 21.28 -17.27 9.55
C HIS A 393 21.23 -18.37 10.62
N HIS A 394 20.87 -18.04 11.88
CA HIS A 394 20.65 -19.06 12.92
C HIS A 394 19.49 -19.99 12.55
N ARG A 395 18.39 -19.45 12.00
CA ARG A 395 17.25 -20.26 11.54
C ARG A 395 17.67 -21.25 10.44
N LEU A 396 18.39 -20.76 9.43
CA LEU A 396 18.89 -21.58 8.32
C LEU A 396 20.00 -22.57 8.74
N ALA A 397 20.66 -22.28 9.86
CA ALA A 397 21.60 -23.21 10.51
C ALA A 397 20.94 -24.29 11.39
N GLY A 398 19.58 -24.37 11.42
CA GLY A 398 18.86 -25.30 12.27
C GLY A 398 18.94 -24.96 13.77
N ARG A 399 19.11 -23.67 14.11
CA ARG A 399 19.23 -23.17 15.49
C ARG A 399 18.04 -22.24 15.83
N PRO A 400 16.80 -22.76 15.93
CA PRO A 400 15.61 -21.92 16.09
C PRO A 400 15.62 -21.14 17.41
N THR A 401 16.14 -21.70 18.49
CA THR A 401 16.20 -21.01 19.79
C THR A 401 17.07 -19.76 19.75
N GLU A 402 18.23 -19.85 19.12
CA GLU A 402 19.15 -18.71 18.92
C GLU A 402 18.53 -17.68 17.97
N ALA A 403 17.86 -18.12 16.90
CA ALA A 403 17.15 -17.23 15.99
C ALA A 403 16.08 -16.41 16.71
N VAL A 404 15.29 -17.04 17.58
CA VAL A 404 14.29 -16.36 18.40
C VAL A 404 14.91 -15.31 19.33
N ARG A 405 16.04 -15.61 19.96
CA ARG A 405 16.74 -14.62 20.83
C ARG A 405 17.16 -13.38 20.05
N TRP A 406 17.66 -13.54 18.85
CA TRP A 406 18.07 -12.40 18.00
C TRP A 406 16.88 -11.64 17.44
N LEU A 407 15.77 -12.32 17.11
CA LEU A 407 14.52 -11.66 16.71
C LEU A 407 13.91 -10.88 17.89
N GLU A 408 13.92 -11.43 19.10
CA GLU A 408 13.47 -10.73 20.29
C GLU A 408 14.33 -9.47 20.53
N ALA A 409 15.65 -9.57 20.41
CA ALA A 409 16.53 -8.41 20.54
C ALA A 409 16.32 -7.37 19.42
N ALA A 410 16.02 -7.80 18.21
CA ALA A 410 15.65 -6.90 17.11
C ALA A 410 14.35 -6.15 17.40
N ALA A 411 13.36 -6.88 17.91
CA ALA A 411 12.07 -6.31 18.31
C ALA A 411 12.22 -5.34 19.49
N ASP A 412 12.99 -5.70 20.53
CA ASP A 412 13.27 -4.82 21.68
C ASP A 412 13.96 -3.51 21.23
N ARG A 413 14.91 -3.60 20.29
CA ARG A 413 15.58 -2.41 19.72
C ARG A 413 14.63 -1.54 18.90
N ALA A 414 13.80 -2.14 18.05
CA ALA A 414 12.81 -1.42 17.26
C ALA A 414 11.79 -0.72 18.17
N ALA A 415 11.30 -1.42 19.21
CA ALA A 415 10.42 -0.84 20.22
C ALA A 415 11.06 0.34 20.96
N GLY A 416 12.35 0.20 21.37
CA GLY A 416 13.11 1.27 22.00
C GLY A 416 13.34 2.50 21.11
N ASN A 417 13.34 2.31 19.80
CA ASN A 417 13.44 3.40 18.80
C ASN A 417 12.06 3.99 18.43
N GLY A 418 10.96 3.51 19.01
CA GLY A 418 9.61 3.96 18.70
C GLY A 418 8.99 3.32 17.44
N ASP A 419 9.69 2.40 16.77
CA ASP A 419 9.15 1.68 15.61
C ASP A 419 8.33 0.46 16.05
N ALA A 420 7.08 0.73 16.44
CA ALA A 420 6.15 -0.30 16.89
C ALA A 420 5.77 -1.29 15.78
N GLY A 421 5.80 -0.87 14.50
CA GLY A 421 5.52 -1.72 13.35
C GLY A 421 6.57 -2.81 13.20
N ALA A 422 7.84 -2.42 13.03
CA ALA A 422 8.96 -3.36 12.93
C ALA A 422 9.10 -4.25 14.17
N ALA A 423 8.89 -3.69 15.37
CA ALA A 423 8.91 -4.46 16.60
C ALA A 423 7.84 -5.56 16.60
N THR A 424 6.62 -5.24 16.17
CA THR A 424 5.50 -6.19 16.04
C THR A 424 5.85 -7.33 15.09
N ASP A 425 6.39 -7.02 13.91
CA ASP A 425 6.77 -8.01 12.90
C ASP A 425 7.87 -8.96 13.42
N HIS A 426 8.85 -8.42 14.14
CA HIS A 426 9.94 -9.22 14.67
C HIS A 426 9.49 -10.13 15.84
N TYR A 427 8.64 -9.64 16.77
CA TYR A 427 8.07 -10.50 17.81
C TYR A 427 7.17 -11.59 17.22
N LEU A 428 6.38 -11.27 16.21
CA LEU A 428 5.54 -12.25 15.51
C LEU A 428 6.39 -13.32 14.82
N ALA A 429 7.49 -12.92 14.17
CA ALA A 429 8.45 -13.85 13.58
C ALA A 429 9.12 -14.74 14.66
N ALA A 430 9.42 -14.18 15.84
CA ALA A 430 9.96 -14.93 16.97
C ALA A 430 8.98 -15.99 17.47
N LEU A 431 7.69 -15.67 17.61
CA LEU A 431 6.66 -16.63 18.01
C LEU A 431 6.47 -17.77 16.99
N ARG A 432 6.50 -17.43 15.69
CA ARG A 432 6.43 -18.43 14.61
C ARG A 432 7.61 -19.38 14.60
N GLY A 433 8.75 -18.99 15.17
CA GLY A 433 9.93 -19.82 15.35
C GLY A 433 9.78 -20.96 16.34
N GLY A 434 8.64 -21.10 17.05
CA GLY A 434 8.37 -22.15 18.00
C GLY A 434 9.25 -22.10 19.25
N PRO A 435 9.34 -20.96 19.97
CA PRO A 435 10.20 -20.84 21.15
C PRO A 435 9.75 -21.74 22.31
N PRO A 436 10.67 -22.10 23.24
CA PRO A 436 10.30 -22.74 24.49
C PRO A 436 9.27 -21.95 25.31
N ALA A 437 8.49 -22.60 26.17
CA ALA A 437 7.35 -22.00 26.85
C ALA A 437 7.67 -20.67 27.52
N VAL A 438 8.73 -20.60 28.33
CA VAL A 438 9.13 -19.38 29.06
C VAL A 438 9.45 -18.22 28.11
N VAL A 439 10.10 -18.49 26.98
CA VAL A 439 10.43 -17.44 25.95
C VAL A 439 9.19 -17.04 25.20
N ARG A 440 8.36 -18.01 24.81
CA ARG A 440 7.09 -17.79 24.11
C ARG A 440 6.17 -16.85 24.92
N ASP A 441 5.97 -17.14 26.20
CA ASP A 441 5.08 -16.37 27.06
C ASP A 441 5.57 -14.93 27.21
N ARG A 442 6.87 -14.74 27.39
CA ARG A 442 7.52 -13.42 27.44
C ARG A 442 7.38 -12.66 26.10
N VAL A 443 7.66 -13.32 24.98
CA VAL A 443 7.57 -12.70 23.64
C VAL A 443 6.13 -12.37 23.27
N ALA A 444 5.17 -13.24 23.62
CA ALA A 444 3.74 -12.98 23.40
C ALA A 444 3.25 -11.75 24.19
N LEU A 445 3.71 -11.61 25.43
CA LEU A 445 3.39 -10.44 26.24
C LEU A 445 4.00 -9.15 25.68
N LYS A 446 5.27 -9.18 25.26
CA LYS A 446 5.93 -8.05 24.59
C LYS A 446 5.22 -7.69 23.29
N LEU A 447 4.86 -8.71 22.46
CA LEU A 447 4.07 -8.50 21.24
C LEU A 447 2.75 -7.80 21.53
N ALA A 448 1.99 -8.28 22.51
CA ALA A 448 0.69 -7.72 22.88
C ALA A 448 0.81 -6.24 23.30
N ARG A 449 1.85 -5.90 24.08
CA ARG A 449 2.12 -4.52 24.52
C ARG A 449 2.46 -3.57 23.37
N VAL A 450 3.38 -3.98 22.49
CA VAL A 450 3.83 -3.14 21.36
C VAL A 450 2.76 -3.00 20.30
N ALA A 451 1.98 -4.04 20.05
CA ALA A 451 0.94 -4.05 19.03
C ALA A 451 -0.17 -3.02 19.28
N LEU A 452 -0.37 -2.58 20.52
CA LEU A 452 -1.31 -1.48 20.83
C LEU A 452 -0.93 -0.15 20.14
N ASN A 453 0.37 0.08 19.96
CA ASN A 453 0.92 1.31 19.37
C ASN A 453 1.23 1.17 17.87
N ALA A 454 1.03 -0.04 17.32
CA ALA A 454 1.14 -0.33 15.89
C ALA A 454 -0.25 -0.44 15.25
N ARG A 455 -0.31 -0.53 13.91
CA ARG A 455 -1.51 -1.00 13.19
C ARG A 455 -1.26 -2.44 12.70
N PRO A 456 -1.26 -3.44 13.59
CA PRO A 456 -0.94 -4.80 13.21
C PRO A 456 -2.06 -5.39 12.36
N GLY A 457 -1.68 -6.19 11.36
CA GLY A 457 -2.63 -6.99 10.59
C GLY A 457 -3.31 -8.08 11.45
N PRO A 458 -4.31 -8.79 10.92
CA PRO A 458 -5.12 -9.80 11.63
C PRO A 458 -4.30 -10.98 12.18
N GLN A 459 -3.07 -11.13 11.71
CA GLN A 459 -2.15 -12.18 12.16
C GLN A 459 -1.69 -12.04 13.63
N VAL A 460 -1.67 -10.82 14.19
CA VAL A 460 -1.27 -10.60 15.59
C VAL A 460 -2.33 -11.09 16.57
N PRO A 461 -3.61 -10.67 16.47
CA PRO A 461 -4.67 -11.25 17.29
C PRO A 461 -4.75 -12.78 17.17
N ALA A 462 -4.59 -13.33 15.96
CA ALA A 462 -4.60 -14.78 15.72
C ALA A 462 -3.45 -15.49 16.46
N ALA A 463 -2.24 -14.92 16.42
CA ALA A 463 -1.09 -15.48 17.14
C ALA A 463 -1.27 -15.45 18.67
N LEU A 464 -1.80 -14.34 19.21
CA LEU A 464 -2.06 -14.21 20.63
C LEU A 464 -3.15 -15.19 21.10
N ARG A 465 -4.24 -15.37 20.32
CA ARG A 465 -5.27 -16.40 20.60
C ARG A 465 -4.67 -17.80 20.58
N GLN A 466 -3.83 -18.11 19.60
CA GLN A 466 -3.17 -19.41 19.53
C GLN A 466 -2.32 -19.68 20.78
N VAL A 467 -1.63 -18.67 21.31
CA VAL A 467 -0.86 -18.81 22.56
C VAL A 467 -1.80 -19.02 23.76
N LEU A 468 -2.90 -18.27 23.85
CA LEU A 468 -3.88 -18.41 24.93
C LEU A 468 -4.60 -19.77 24.92
N ASP A 469 -4.93 -20.31 23.73
CA ASP A 469 -5.72 -21.54 23.59
C ASP A 469 -4.89 -22.83 23.71
N ARG A 470 -3.67 -22.80 23.21
CA ARG A 470 -2.82 -24.00 23.07
C ARG A 470 -1.79 -24.16 24.20
N CYS A 471 -1.65 -23.15 25.03
CA CYS A 471 -0.57 -23.10 26.00
C CYS A 471 -1.13 -22.90 27.42
N SER A 472 -0.61 -23.64 28.39
CA SER A 472 -0.90 -23.41 29.82
C SER A 472 -0.06 -22.24 30.33
N LEU A 473 -0.63 -21.03 30.22
CA LEU A 473 -0.05 -19.82 30.76
C LEU A 473 -0.36 -19.69 32.25
N GLY A 474 0.57 -19.12 33.01
CA GLY A 474 0.23 -18.67 34.36
C GLY A 474 -0.79 -17.52 34.34
N PRO A 475 -1.50 -17.27 35.46
CA PRO A 475 -2.57 -16.25 35.51
C PRO A 475 -2.06 -14.85 35.16
N GLY A 476 -0.83 -14.47 35.51
CA GLY A 476 -0.28 -13.16 35.18
C GLY A 476 -0.18 -12.92 33.67
N PRO A 477 0.62 -13.70 32.91
CA PRO A 477 0.71 -13.57 31.46
C PRO A 477 -0.64 -13.81 30.76
N SER A 478 -1.47 -14.77 31.21
CA SER A 478 -2.80 -15.02 30.61
C SER A 478 -3.69 -13.81 30.73
N GLY A 479 -3.85 -13.26 31.93
CA GLY A 479 -4.69 -12.10 32.15
C GLY A 479 -4.22 -10.86 31.42
N GLU A 480 -2.91 -10.57 31.39
CA GLU A 480 -2.38 -9.41 30.70
C GLU A 480 -2.49 -9.54 29.18
N ILE A 481 -2.18 -10.69 28.60
CA ILE A 481 -2.33 -10.93 27.16
C ILE A 481 -3.80 -10.82 26.74
N ARG A 482 -4.76 -11.38 27.53
CA ARG A 482 -6.20 -11.24 27.25
C ARG A 482 -6.66 -9.79 27.30
N LEU A 483 -6.24 -9.04 28.32
CA LEU A 483 -6.55 -7.61 28.42
C LEU A 483 -6.04 -6.84 27.19
N LEU A 484 -4.78 -7.05 26.80
CA LEU A 484 -4.17 -6.37 25.67
C LEU A 484 -4.77 -6.83 24.33
N LEU A 485 -5.07 -8.12 24.18
CA LEU A 485 -5.79 -8.65 23.01
C LEU A 485 -7.18 -8.01 22.88
N GLY A 486 -7.92 -7.92 23.97
CA GLY A 486 -9.20 -7.25 23.98
C GLY A 486 -9.10 -5.78 23.58
N LEU A 487 -8.09 -5.07 24.04
CA LEU A 487 -7.82 -3.68 23.63
C LEU A 487 -7.47 -3.58 22.14
N LEU A 488 -6.69 -4.51 21.60
CA LEU A 488 -6.38 -4.60 20.17
C LEU A 488 -7.64 -4.83 19.32
N LEU A 489 -8.46 -5.78 19.71
CA LEU A 489 -9.71 -6.10 19.02
C LEU A 489 -10.67 -4.92 19.04
N ARG A 490 -10.77 -4.22 20.17
CA ARG A 490 -11.61 -3.02 20.31
C ARG A 490 -11.15 -1.89 19.42
N ASN A 491 -9.83 -1.66 19.36
CA ASN A 491 -9.28 -0.49 18.69
C ASN A 491 -9.10 -0.67 17.16
N GLN A 492 -8.98 -1.92 16.66
CA GLN A 492 -8.46 -2.17 15.31
C GLN A 492 -9.29 -3.13 14.44
N SER A 493 -10.10 -4.02 15.03
CA SER A 493 -10.77 -5.06 14.23
C SER A 493 -12.29 -4.95 14.19
N GLY A 494 -12.87 -3.98 14.85
CA GLY A 494 -14.33 -3.81 14.85
C GLY A 494 -15.11 -4.93 15.56
N SER A 495 -14.44 -5.82 16.28
CA SER A 495 -15.03 -6.93 17.03
C SER A 495 -15.33 -6.52 18.47
N GLY A 496 -16.10 -5.45 18.66
CA GLY A 496 -16.35 -4.84 19.96
C GLY A 496 -16.87 -5.82 21.04
N LEU A 497 -17.79 -6.73 20.70
CA LEU A 497 -18.30 -7.73 21.64
C LEU A 497 -17.20 -8.73 22.04
N GLU A 498 -16.48 -9.29 21.07
CA GLU A 498 -15.39 -10.23 21.31
C GLU A 498 -14.27 -9.59 22.13
N ALA A 499 -13.94 -8.32 21.85
CA ALA A 499 -12.95 -7.55 22.59
C ALA A 499 -13.29 -7.49 24.10
N LEU A 500 -14.53 -7.21 24.42
CA LEU A 500 -14.96 -7.05 25.81
C LEU A 500 -15.13 -8.40 26.51
N GLU A 501 -15.47 -9.45 25.78
CA GLU A 501 -15.44 -10.82 26.30
C GLU A 501 -14.01 -11.23 26.68
N GLU A 502 -13.00 -10.92 25.85
CA GLU A 502 -11.60 -11.20 26.20
C GLU A 502 -11.13 -10.38 27.42
N ILE A 503 -11.51 -9.10 27.52
CA ILE A 503 -11.22 -8.28 28.69
C ILE A 503 -11.92 -8.86 29.93
N ALA A 504 -13.18 -9.29 29.81
CA ALA A 504 -13.91 -9.90 30.93
C ALA A 504 -13.28 -11.22 31.39
N ARG A 505 -12.81 -12.05 30.44
CA ARG A 505 -12.07 -13.29 30.74
C ARG A 505 -10.71 -13.03 31.41
N ALA A 506 -10.13 -11.84 31.22
CA ALA A 506 -8.88 -11.47 31.87
C ALA A 506 -9.05 -11.15 33.35
N VAL A 507 -10.23 -10.68 33.78
CA VAL A 507 -10.47 -10.18 35.14
C VAL A 507 -10.13 -11.19 36.22
N PRO A 508 -10.58 -12.48 36.21
CA PRO A 508 -10.25 -13.44 37.24
C PRO A 508 -8.74 -13.67 37.40
N ASP A 509 -8.03 -13.82 36.30
CA ASP A 509 -6.58 -14.01 36.26
C ASP A 509 -5.84 -12.78 36.81
N LEU A 510 -6.28 -11.59 36.46
CA LEU A 510 -5.70 -10.33 36.93
C LEU A 510 -5.98 -10.05 38.40
N LEU A 511 -7.17 -10.38 38.90
CA LEU A 511 -7.50 -10.25 40.31
C LEU A 511 -6.56 -11.08 41.23
N ALA A 512 -6.12 -12.24 40.75
CA ALA A 512 -5.24 -13.12 41.50
C ALA A 512 -3.78 -12.61 41.55
N VAL A 513 -3.33 -11.78 40.59
CA VAL A 513 -1.91 -11.45 40.42
C VAL A 513 -1.64 -9.94 40.41
N SER A 514 -2.53 -9.15 39.83
CA SER A 514 -2.40 -7.70 39.65
C SER A 514 -3.74 -6.99 39.80
N PRO A 515 -4.20 -6.74 41.05
CA PRO A 515 -5.47 -6.04 41.29
C PRO A 515 -5.60 -4.68 40.57
N GLY A 516 -4.47 -4.01 40.36
CA GLY A 516 -4.44 -2.75 39.60
C GLY A 516 -4.81 -2.92 38.12
N GLN A 517 -4.31 -3.96 37.46
CA GLN A 517 -4.72 -4.27 36.07
C GLN A 517 -6.15 -4.79 36.01
N ALA A 518 -6.59 -5.53 37.04
CA ALA A 518 -8.00 -5.93 37.15
C ALA A 518 -8.92 -4.70 37.27
N ALA A 519 -8.55 -3.70 38.08
CA ALA A 519 -9.26 -2.44 38.16
C ALA A 519 -9.37 -1.73 36.81
N ARG A 520 -8.26 -1.71 36.06
CA ARG A 520 -8.25 -1.15 34.70
C ARG A 520 -9.18 -1.91 33.76
N ALA A 521 -9.14 -3.25 33.77
CA ALA A 521 -10.00 -4.09 32.94
C ALA A 521 -11.49 -3.84 33.27
N LEU A 522 -11.85 -3.84 34.53
CA LEU A 522 -13.20 -3.55 35.02
C LEU A 522 -13.66 -2.13 34.62
N ALA A 523 -12.81 -1.11 34.78
CA ALA A 523 -13.13 0.25 34.39
C ALA A 523 -13.32 0.41 32.87
N ILE A 524 -12.60 -0.37 32.05
CA ILE A 524 -12.81 -0.40 30.60
C ILE A 524 -14.17 -1.03 30.23
N ILE A 525 -14.52 -2.18 30.84
CA ILE A 525 -15.79 -2.85 30.58
C ILE A 525 -16.98 -2.03 31.10
N ALA A 526 -16.75 -1.24 32.14
CA ALA A 526 -17.75 -0.35 32.72
C ALA A 526 -18.13 0.82 31.79
N ILE A 527 -17.34 1.11 30.73
CA ILE A 527 -17.71 2.12 29.73
C ILE A 527 -18.92 1.61 28.94
N PRO A 528 -20.06 2.35 28.90
CA PRO A 528 -21.28 1.90 28.24
C PRO A 528 -21.17 1.99 26.73
N SER A 529 -20.45 1.05 26.15
CA SER A 529 -20.25 0.89 24.71
C SER A 529 -20.72 -0.49 24.22
N LEU A 530 -21.30 -1.31 25.10
CA LEU A 530 -21.67 -2.70 24.79
C LEU A 530 -23.10 -2.85 24.33
N LYS A 531 -23.28 -3.60 23.23
CA LYS A 531 -24.58 -4.03 22.74
C LYS A 531 -25.40 -4.71 23.84
N GLY A 532 -26.32 -3.94 24.40
CA GLY A 532 -27.42 -4.48 25.14
C GLY A 532 -27.19 -4.75 26.63
N TRP A 533 -26.13 -4.30 27.21
CA TRP A 533 -25.96 -4.34 28.66
C TRP A 533 -26.71 -3.18 29.33
N PRO A 534 -27.52 -3.45 30.37
CA PRO A 534 -28.15 -2.40 31.15
C PRO A 534 -27.11 -1.48 31.82
N LEU A 535 -27.39 -0.18 31.91
CA LEU A 535 -26.53 0.76 32.64
C LEU A 535 -26.25 0.34 34.10
N GLY A 536 -27.13 -0.47 34.71
CA GLY A 536 -26.94 -1.06 36.03
C GLY A 536 -25.73 -1.97 36.12
N GLU A 537 -25.47 -2.78 35.08
CA GLU A 537 -24.30 -3.65 35.02
C GLU A 537 -23.00 -2.84 34.88
N HIS A 538 -23.00 -1.81 34.03
CA HIS A 538 -21.85 -0.92 33.91
C HIS A 538 -21.51 -0.21 35.23
N ARG A 539 -22.55 0.21 35.97
CA ARG A 539 -22.34 0.78 37.33
C ARG A 539 -21.80 -0.22 38.34
N ARG A 540 -22.27 -1.48 38.30
CA ARG A 540 -21.77 -2.54 39.16
C ARG A 540 -20.26 -2.78 38.91
N LEU A 541 -19.87 -2.90 37.64
CA LEU A 541 -18.46 -3.10 37.28
C LEU A 541 -17.60 -1.90 37.68
N LEU A 542 -18.12 -0.68 37.51
CA LEU A 542 -17.41 0.53 37.91
C LEU A 542 -17.17 0.58 39.43
N ALA A 543 -18.20 0.26 40.21
CA ALA A 543 -18.07 0.18 41.67
C ALA A 543 -17.07 -0.94 42.12
N GLU A 544 -16.93 -2.00 41.35
CA GLU A 544 -15.92 -3.02 41.59
C GLU A 544 -14.52 -2.53 41.28
N ALA A 545 -14.33 -1.79 40.16
CA ALA A 545 -13.06 -1.13 39.84
C ALA A 545 -12.65 -0.11 40.91
N GLU A 546 -13.61 0.69 41.41
CA GLU A 546 -13.38 1.67 42.48
C GLU A 546 -12.92 1.06 43.78
N ARG A 547 -13.46 -0.10 44.13
CA ARG A 547 -13.01 -0.85 45.36
C ARG A 547 -11.55 -1.31 45.28
N LEU A 548 -11.03 -1.50 44.05
CA LEU A 548 -9.64 -1.90 43.83
C LEU A 548 -8.67 -0.71 43.71
N LEU A 549 -9.17 0.51 43.57
CA LEU A 549 -8.36 1.71 43.40
C LEU A 549 -7.26 1.90 44.46
N PRO A 550 -7.49 1.61 45.77
CA PRO A 550 -6.43 1.69 46.81
C PRO A 550 -5.26 0.71 46.59
N GLN A 551 -5.47 -0.34 45.81
CA GLN A 551 -4.49 -1.40 45.49
C GLN A 551 -3.78 -1.15 44.15
N VAL A 552 -4.04 -0.04 43.49
CA VAL A 552 -3.40 0.31 42.21
C VAL A 552 -2.04 0.96 42.46
N ASP A 553 -0.99 0.24 42.11
CA ASP A 553 0.39 0.70 42.22
C ASP A 553 0.81 1.39 40.92
N GLY A 554 1.52 2.52 41.04
CA GLY A 554 2.03 3.31 39.93
C GLY A 554 1.04 4.36 39.40
N ASP A 555 1.56 5.57 39.18
CA ASP A 555 0.77 6.74 38.79
C ASP A 555 0.11 6.59 37.42
N ASP A 556 0.79 5.98 36.45
CA ASP A 556 0.26 5.75 35.11
C ASP A 556 -0.94 4.81 35.09
N LEU A 557 -0.87 3.71 35.87
CA LEU A 557 -1.96 2.74 35.94
C LEU A 557 -3.16 3.35 36.68
N ARG A 558 -2.90 4.08 37.76
CA ARG A 558 -3.93 4.81 38.51
C ARG A 558 -4.61 5.86 37.62
N ALA A 559 -3.83 6.65 36.87
CA ALA A 559 -4.33 7.62 35.93
C ALA A 559 -5.22 6.96 34.83
N ALA A 560 -4.82 5.78 34.31
CA ALA A 560 -5.62 5.04 33.35
C ALA A 560 -6.97 4.55 33.91
N VAL A 561 -7.00 4.08 35.17
CA VAL A 561 -8.24 3.67 35.84
C VAL A 561 -9.16 4.88 36.06
N LEU A 562 -8.62 6.00 36.56
CA LEU A 562 -9.39 7.24 36.77
C LEU A 562 -9.91 7.80 35.44
N ALA A 563 -9.14 7.75 34.37
CA ALA A 563 -9.56 8.18 33.02
C ALA A 563 -10.75 7.35 32.48
N ASN A 564 -10.69 6.02 32.63
CA ASN A 564 -11.79 5.14 32.23
C ASN A 564 -13.03 5.34 33.14
N ARG A 565 -12.85 5.55 34.44
CA ARG A 565 -13.90 5.90 35.39
C ARG A 565 -14.63 7.18 34.98
N ALA A 566 -13.88 8.25 34.75
CA ALA A 566 -14.42 9.54 34.32
C ALA A 566 -15.19 9.40 32.99
N THR A 567 -14.65 8.66 32.03
CA THR A 567 -15.30 8.35 30.75
C THR A 567 -16.61 7.59 30.97
N ALA A 568 -16.63 6.54 31.79
CA ALA A 568 -17.80 5.72 32.06
C ALA A 568 -18.91 6.56 32.70
N LEU A 569 -18.59 7.35 33.74
CA LEU A 569 -19.53 8.23 34.41
C LEU A 569 -20.11 9.28 33.46
N ALA A 570 -19.25 9.91 32.64
CA ALA A 570 -19.68 10.92 31.68
C ALA A 570 -20.64 10.32 30.65
N LEU A 571 -20.34 9.17 30.06
CA LEU A 571 -21.23 8.51 29.08
C LEU A 571 -22.55 8.01 29.69
N MET A 572 -22.56 7.71 30.98
CA MET A 572 -23.80 7.41 31.72
C MET A 572 -24.63 8.63 32.10
N GLY A 573 -24.11 9.84 31.86
CA GLY A 573 -24.71 11.09 32.35
C GLY A 573 -24.77 11.12 33.87
N ASP A 574 -23.79 10.60 34.57
CA ASP A 574 -23.73 10.62 36.03
C ASP A 574 -23.37 12.02 36.51
N PRO A 575 -24.09 12.58 37.51
CA PRO A 575 -23.81 13.91 38.05
C PRO A 575 -22.37 14.08 38.58
N SER A 576 -21.74 12.99 39.08
CA SER A 576 -20.37 13.01 39.61
C SER A 576 -19.28 12.91 38.50
N ALA A 577 -19.67 12.82 37.23
CA ALA A 577 -18.71 12.63 36.12
C ALA A 577 -17.67 13.74 36.07
N TRP A 578 -18.07 14.97 36.24
CA TRP A 578 -17.17 16.13 36.10
C TRP A 578 -16.28 16.34 37.34
N ASP A 579 -16.70 15.89 38.52
CA ASP A 579 -15.86 15.81 39.72
C ASP A 579 -14.76 14.74 39.47
N ALA A 580 -15.14 13.60 38.90
CA ALA A 580 -14.18 12.56 38.49
C ALA A 580 -13.19 13.04 37.40
N VAL A 581 -13.60 13.95 36.51
CA VAL A 581 -12.68 14.59 35.55
C VAL A 581 -11.71 15.52 36.25
N ALA A 582 -12.13 16.22 37.31
CA ALA A 582 -11.27 17.09 38.10
C ALA A 582 -10.23 16.31 38.94
N GLU A 583 -10.49 15.03 39.24
CA GLU A 583 -9.54 14.13 39.91
C GLU A 583 -8.43 13.61 38.98
N LEU A 584 -8.51 13.85 37.67
CA LEU A 584 -7.48 13.38 36.71
C LEU A 584 -6.15 14.10 37.01
N PRO A 585 -5.03 13.37 37.03
CA PRO A 585 -3.73 13.97 37.32
C PRO A 585 -3.28 14.87 36.16
N ASP A 586 -2.66 16.01 36.51
CA ASP A 586 -2.07 16.93 35.51
C ASP A 586 -0.93 16.27 34.71
N THR A 587 -0.35 15.20 35.26
CA THR A 587 0.69 14.40 34.57
C THR A 587 0.15 13.51 33.48
N LEU A 588 -1.18 13.40 33.33
CA LEU A 588 -1.78 12.64 32.25
C LEU A 588 -1.35 13.22 30.89
N SER A 589 -0.52 12.50 30.19
CA SER A 589 0.12 12.97 28.96
C SER A 589 -0.06 11.95 27.82
N GLY A 590 0.30 12.35 26.63
CA GLY A 590 0.39 11.45 25.50
C GLY A 590 -0.95 10.88 25.04
N GLU A 591 -0.90 9.63 24.66
CA GLU A 591 -2.07 8.89 24.15
C GLU A 591 -3.22 8.80 25.16
N ALA A 592 -2.91 8.64 26.43
CA ALA A 592 -3.92 8.55 27.48
C ALA A 592 -4.71 9.87 27.60
N ALA A 593 -4.03 11.00 27.57
CA ALA A 593 -4.67 12.31 27.57
C ALA A 593 -5.53 12.53 26.30
N ALA A 594 -5.01 12.24 25.12
CA ALA A 594 -5.75 12.39 23.88
C ALA A 594 -7.03 11.54 23.89
N ARG A 595 -6.94 10.29 24.31
CA ARG A 595 -8.06 9.33 24.36
C ARG A 595 -9.14 9.75 25.36
N VAL A 596 -8.77 10.06 26.60
CA VAL A 596 -9.76 10.47 27.60
C VAL A 596 -10.45 11.78 27.24
N HIS A 597 -9.70 12.77 26.77
CA HIS A 597 -10.31 14.03 26.37
C HIS A 597 -11.17 13.92 25.12
N ALA A 598 -10.86 13.04 24.14
CA ALA A 598 -11.72 12.77 23.02
C ALA A 598 -13.04 12.09 23.47
N ASN A 599 -12.97 11.06 24.33
CA ASN A 599 -14.16 10.41 24.90
C ASN A 599 -15.05 11.42 25.66
N LEU A 600 -14.42 12.27 26.51
CA LEU A 600 -15.16 13.29 27.27
C LEU A 600 -15.74 14.37 26.37
N ALA A 601 -15.07 14.74 25.29
CA ALA A 601 -15.62 15.68 24.29
C ALA A 601 -16.84 15.11 23.60
N GLY A 602 -16.79 13.84 23.20
CA GLY A 602 -17.93 13.11 22.62
C GLY A 602 -19.11 13.01 23.58
N ALA A 603 -18.85 12.60 24.83
CA ALA A 603 -19.87 12.53 25.89
C ALA A 603 -20.49 13.91 26.17
N ALA A 604 -19.66 14.95 26.36
CA ALA A 604 -20.13 16.32 26.60
C ALA A 604 -20.97 16.86 25.42
N THR A 605 -20.56 16.55 24.18
CA THR A 605 -21.33 16.91 22.98
C THR A 605 -22.70 16.22 22.97
N ALA A 606 -22.75 14.91 23.21
CA ALA A 606 -24.01 14.15 23.19
C ALA A 606 -24.97 14.57 24.32
N LEU A 607 -24.43 14.81 25.52
CA LEU A 607 -25.23 15.18 26.69
C LEU A 607 -25.67 16.64 26.70
N GLY A 608 -25.03 17.52 25.90
CA GLY A 608 -25.37 18.93 25.82
C GLY A 608 -24.59 19.83 26.78
N HIS A 609 -23.28 19.62 26.89
CA HIS A 609 -22.36 20.49 27.64
C HIS A 609 -21.38 21.20 26.68
N PRO A 610 -21.79 22.28 25.98
CA PRO A 610 -21.00 22.88 24.91
C PRO A 610 -19.64 23.41 25.34
N GLU A 611 -19.53 24.02 26.51
CA GLU A 611 -18.26 24.55 27.04
C GLU A 611 -17.27 23.43 27.40
N ARG A 612 -17.79 22.37 28.05
CA ARG A 612 -16.98 21.20 28.41
C ARG A 612 -16.51 20.42 27.17
N ALA A 613 -17.37 20.30 26.17
CA ALA A 613 -17.03 19.67 24.89
C ALA A 613 -15.87 20.43 24.22
N ARG A 614 -15.94 21.77 24.17
CA ARG A 614 -14.90 22.62 23.58
C ARG A 614 -13.57 22.49 24.33
N ALA A 615 -13.60 22.55 25.67
CA ALA A 615 -12.40 22.43 26.51
C ALA A 615 -11.73 21.05 26.33
N CYS A 616 -12.50 19.96 26.34
CA CYS A 616 -11.99 18.61 26.13
C CYS A 616 -11.44 18.42 24.71
N GLN A 617 -12.13 18.94 23.68
CA GLN A 617 -11.68 18.86 22.29
C GLN A 617 -10.33 19.57 22.08
N THR A 618 -10.16 20.76 22.67
CA THR A 618 -8.91 21.51 22.61
C THR A 618 -7.75 20.73 23.22
N ARG A 619 -7.98 20.13 24.41
CA ARG A 619 -6.97 19.29 25.08
C ARG A 619 -6.65 18.02 24.30
N ALA A 620 -7.65 17.38 23.69
CA ALA A 620 -7.45 16.21 22.84
C ALA A 620 -6.55 16.53 21.63
N TRP A 621 -6.83 17.61 20.90
CA TRP A 621 -6.00 18.06 19.79
C TRP A 621 -4.58 18.46 20.21
N GLN A 622 -4.42 19.08 21.35
CA GLN A 622 -3.11 19.43 21.90
C GLN A 622 -2.28 18.16 22.16
N ALA A 623 -2.87 17.15 22.80
CA ALA A 623 -2.21 15.89 23.08
C ALA A 623 -1.82 15.12 21.80
N VAL A 624 -2.68 15.07 20.78
CA VAL A 624 -2.39 14.43 19.49
C VAL A 624 -1.22 15.09 18.78
N ARG A 625 -1.18 16.43 18.73
CA ARG A 625 -0.08 17.17 18.08
C ARG A 625 1.29 16.92 18.73
N THR A 626 1.31 16.67 20.04
CA THR A 626 2.55 16.41 20.78
C THR A 626 3.08 14.99 20.52
N HIS A 627 2.23 14.01 20.18
CA HIS A 627 2.59 12.57 20.18
C HIS A 627 2.52 11.87 18.82
N HIS A 628 2.14 12.56 17.74
CA HIS A 628 2.10 12.02 16.35
C HIS A 628 1.47 10.62 16.21
N ALA A 629 0.36 10.35 16.92
CA ALA A 629 -0.34 9.09 16.88
C ALA A 629 -1.51 9.12 15.87
N PRO A 630 -1.36 8.62 14.62
CA PRO A 630 -2.37 8.76 13.55
C PRO A 630 -3.74 8.16 13.90
N TYR A 631 -3.75 7.09 14.70
CA TYR A 631 -4.98 6.47 15.18
C TYR A 631 -5.77 7.42 16.09
N LEU A 632 -5.11 8.14 16.98
CA LEU A 632 -5.75 9.09 17.89
C LEU A 632 -6.21 10.36 17.17
N GLU A 633 -5.53 10.76 16.09
CA GLU A 633 -5.95 11.84 15.22
C GLU A 633 -7.32 11.52 14.60
N ALA A 634 -7.50 10.30 14.06
CA ALA A 634 -8.77 9.84 13.53
C ALA A 634 -9.90 9.92 14.56
N PHE A 635 -9.63 9.49 15.79
CA PHE A 635 -10.60 9.53 16.88
C PHE A 635 -11.00 10.96 17.26
N VAL A 636 -10.02 11.86 17.41
CA VAL A 636 -10.29 13.25 17.73
C VAL A 636 -11.02 13.96 16.59
N GLU A 637 -10.67 13.62 15.34
CA GLU A 637 -11.30 14.20 14.15
C GLU A 637 -12.78 13.80 14.01
N THR A 638 -13.13 12.53 14.18
CA THR A 638 -14.53 12.06 14.08
C THR A 638 -15.39 12.67 15.18
N THR A 639 -14.87 12.76 16.41
CA THR A 639 -15.53 13.47 17.51
C THR A 639 -15.73 14.95 17.21
N ASP A 640 -14.74 15.63 16.60
CA ASP A 640 -14.84 17.03 16.20
C ASP A 640 -15.90 17.25 15.11
N MET A 641 -15.98 16.35 14.12
CA MET A 641 -17.00 16.40 13.08
C MET A 641 -18.41 16.27 13.67
N LEU A 642 -18.63 15.36 14.61
CA LEU A 642 -19.90 15.22 15.29
C LEU A 642 -20.25 16.47 16.12
N THR A 643 -19.26 17.06 16.80
CA THR A 643 -19.42 18.32 17.53
C THR A 643 -19.74 19.48 16.59
N ALA A 644 -19.06 19.60 15.47
CA ALA A 644 -19.32 20.60 14.44
C ALA A 644 -20.73 20.45 13.86
N PHE A 645 -21.16 19.21 13.58
CA PHE A 645 -22.51 18.94 13.09
C PHE A 645 -23.59 19.38 14.08
N THR A 646 -23.45 19.00 15.35
CA THR A 646 -24.45 19.33 16.38
C THR A 646 -24.55 20.83 16.65
N ARG A 647 -23.49 21.60 16.41
CA ARG A 647 -23.44 23.07 16.57
C ARG A 647 -23.84 23.84 15.31
N GLY A 648 -24.31 23.16 14.26
CA GLY A 648 -24.72 23.81 13.01
C GLY A 648 -23.54 24.35 12.16
N ARG A 649 -22.31 23.95 12.41
CA ARG A 649 -21.12 24.37 11.63
C ARG A 649 -20.94 23.44 10.43
N TRP A 650 -21.84 23.54 9.45
CA TRP A 650 -21.92 22.58 8.33
C TRP A 650 -21.10 22.97 7.09
N THR A 651 -20.68 24.23 7.00
CA THR A 651 -19.83 24.70 5.88
C THR A 651 -18.54 23.92 5.79
N GLY A 652 -18.27 23.24 4.65
CA GLY A 652 -17.08 22.39 4.42
C GLY A 652 -17.05 21.08 5.22
N LEU A 653 -18.07 20.81 6.06
CA LEU A 653 -18.09 19.61 6.90
C LEU A 653 -18.40 18.35 6.10
N LEU A 654 -19.20 18.44 5.03
CA LEU A 654 -19.53 17.29 4.18
C LEU A 654 -18.28 16.76 3.48
N GLU A 655 -17.49 17.62 2.87
CA GLU A 655 -16.23 17.24 2.19
C GLU A 655 -15.22 16.66 3.17
N ARG A 656 -15.19 17.18 4.38
CA ARG A 656 -14.34 16.64 5.46
C ARG A 656 -14.80 15.24 5.88
N ALA A 657 -16.10 15.03 6.06
CA ALA A 657 -16.67 13.75 6.45
C ALA A 657 -16.53 12.69 5.35
N GLU A 658 -16.60 13.08 4.07
CA GLU A 658 -16.36 12.19 2.93
C GLU A 658 -14.91 11.73 2.85
N ARG A 659 -13.95 12.63 3.11
CA ARG A 659 -12.53 12.23 3.22
C ARG A 659 -12.29 11.26 4.38
N ALA A 660 -12.89 11.54 5.53
CA ALA A 660 -12.80 10.67 6.70
C ALA A 660 -13.45 9.29 6.46
N GLU A 661 -14.57 9.22 5.74
CA GLU A 661 -15.23 7.95 5.35
C GLU A 661 -14.31 7.08 4.51
N GLU A 662 -13.55 7.65 3.61
CA GLU A 662 -12.58 6.91 2.80
C GLU A 662 -11.31 6.54 3.59
N GLN A 663 -10.77 7.50 4.32
CA GLN A 663 -9.50 7.34 5.07
C GLN A 663 -9.63 6.32 6.22
N TYR A 664 -10.80 6.27 6.90
CA TYR A 664 -11.00 5.43 8.09
C TYR A 664 -11.82 4.16 7.79
N ARG A 665 -11.91 3.76 6.53
CA ARG A 665 -12.70 2.59 6.09
C ARG A 665 -12.37 1.30 6.84
N ASP A 666 -11.10 1.13 7.21
CA ASP A 666 -10.60 -0.06 7.90
C ASP A 666 -10.75 0.01 9.44
N VAL A 667 -11.29 1.12 9.98
CA VAL A 667 -11.53 1.28 11.43
C VAL A 667 -13.03 1.49 11.67
N PRO A 668 -13.77 0.41 11.95
CA PRO A 668 -15.23 0.39 11.89
C PRO A 668 -15.94 1.50 12.67
N ASP A 669 -15.49 1.82 13.90
CA ASP A 669 -16.16 2.82 14.73
C ASP A 669 -16.00 4.24 14.17
N PHE A 670 -14.78 4.62 13.74
CA PHE A 670 -14.54 5.93 13.12
C PHE A 670 -15.23 6.03 11.75
N HIS A 671 -15.22 4.92 11.01
CA HIS A 671 -15.94 4.83 9.76
C HIS A 671 -17.46 4.99 9.95
N ALA A 672 -18.04 4.39 11.00
CA ALA A 672 -19.46 4.52 11.32
C ALA A 672 -19.84 5.98 11.69
N GLU A 673 -19.01 6.67 12.46
CA GLU A 673 -19.22 8.08 12.80
C GLU A 673 -19.13 8.99 11.57
N ALA A 674 -18.12 8.77 10.70
CA ALA A 674 -17.99 9.50 9.44
C ALA A 674 -19.21 9.26 8.52
N LEU A 675 -19.67 8.01 8.37
CA LEU A 675 -20.88 7.66 7.63
C LEU A 675 -22.13 8.32 8.20
N LEU A 676 -22.25 8.39 9.54
CA LEU A 676 -23.37 9.08 10.20
C LEU A 676 -23.39 10.55 9.80
N VAL A 677 -22.27 11.26 9.94
CA VAL A 677 -22.19 12.68 9.62
C VAL A 677 -22.41 12.92 8.12
N CYS A 678 -21.82 12.11 7.23
CA CYS A 678 -22.09 12.15 5.79
C CYS A 678 -23.58 11.95 5.49
N GLY A 679 -24.21 10.95 6.08
CA GLY A 679 -25.62 10.64 5.86
C GLY A 679 -26.54 11.78 6.31
N LEU A 680 -26.29 12.35 7.48
CA LEU A 680 -27.05 13.48 8.00
C LEU A 680 -26.87 14.74 7.14
N LEU A 681 -25.65 15.09 6.77
CA LEU A 681 -25.38 16.26 5.91
C LEU A 681 -25.93 16.08 4.49
N ARG A 682 -25.81 14.88 3.89
CA ARG A 682 -26.44 14.58 2.60
C ARG A 682 -27.96 14.72 2.64
N LEU A 683 -28.59 14.36 3.77
CA LEU A 683 -30.01 14.60 3.99
C LEU A 683 -30.30 16.09 4.07
N HIS A 684 -29.72 16.78 5.03
CA HIS A 684 -30.12 18.14 5.39
C HIS A 684 -29.68 19.19 4.38
N THR A 685 -28.43 19.12 3.88
CA THR A 685 -27.88 20.14 2.96
C THR A 685 -28.21 19.88 1.49
N LYS A 686 -28.35 18.61 1.08
CA LYS A 686 -28.56 18.23 -0.34
C LYS A 686 -29.94 17.62 -0.62
N GLY A 687 -30.71 17.23 0.40
CA GLY A 687 -32.00 16.58 0.23
C GLY A 687 -31.93 15.17 -0.41
N GLN A 688 -30.78 14.53 -0.38
CA GLN A 688 -30.53 13.24 -1.01
C GLN A 688 -30.99 12.09 -0.11
N THR A 689 -32.29 11.92 0.07
CA THR A 689 -32.92 10.99 1.03
C THR A 689 -32.47 9.53 0.86
N ASP A 690 -32.36 9.04 -0.39
CA ASP A 690 -31.97 7.65 -0.65
C ASP A 690 -30.47 7.40 -0.39
N VAL A 691 -29.62 8.38 -0.71
CA VAL A 691 -28.17 8.30 -0.40
C VAL A 691 -28.00 8.34 1.11
N ALA A 692 -28.64 9.29 1.78
CA ALA A 692 -28.61 9.42 3.23
C ALA A 692 -29.06 8.13 3.93
N ARG A 693 -30.20 7.55 3.49
CA ARG A 693 -30.71 6.29 4.04
C ARG A 693 -29.66 5.18 3.96
N ARG A 694 -29.03 4.96 2.78
CA ARG A 694 -28.00 3.93 2.63
C ARG A 694 -26.78 4.16 3.51
N LEU A 695 -26.32 5.43 3.62
CA LEU A 695 -25.17 5.77 4.48
C LEU A 695 -25.51 5.54 5.96
N LEU A 696 -26.69 5.95 6.43
CA LEU A 696 -27.14 5.77 7.80
C LEU A 696 -27.33 4.29 8.15
N GLU A 697 -27.92 3.50 7.25
CA GLU A 697 -28.02 2.04 7.42
C GLU A 697 -26.64 1.38 7.48
N ARG A 698 -25.70 1.84 6.65
CA ARG A 698 -24.34 1.37 6.66
C ARG A 698 -23.63 1.75 7.96
N ALA A 699 -23.80 2.98 8.45
CA ALA A 699 -23.23 3.42 9.73
C ALA A 699 -23.65 2.50 10.89
N VAL A 700 -24.95 2.18 10.99
CA VAL A 700 -25.49 1.28 12.03
C VAL A 700 -24.95 -0.16 11.90
N ARG A 701 -24.73 -0.64 10.67
CA ARG A 701 -24.13 -1.97 10.46
C ARG A 701 -22.64 -2.03 10.70
N THR A 702 -21.94 -0.94 10.45
CA THR A 702 -20.48 -0.87 10.53
C THR A 702 -19.97 -0.69 11.95
N THR A 703 -20.74 -0.02 12.82
CA THR A 703 -20.31 0.19 14.21
C THR A 703 -20.16 -1.14 14.95
N ALA A 704 -18.96 -1.36 15.46
CA ALA A 704 -18.65 -2.53 16.27
C ALA A 704 -19.10 -2.34 17.73
N LEU A 705 -18.97 -1.11 18.19
CA LEU A 705 -19.44 -0.68 19.49
C LEU A 705 -20.79 0.02 19.27
N ASP A 706 -21.85 -0.52 19.84
CA ASP A 706 -23.15 0.11 19.79
C ASP A 706 -23.19 1.36 20.70
N THR A 707 -22.53 2.42 20.23
CA THR A 707 -22.76 3.74 20.82
C THR A 707 -24.18 4.10 20.45
N GLY A 708 -25.06 4.10 21.40
CA GLY A 708 -26.48 4.45 21.19
C GLY A 708 -26.69 5.76 20.41
N ILE A 709 -25.69 6.59 20.31
CA ILE A 709 -25.67 7.86 19.55
C ILE A 709 -25.80 7.60 18.05
N VAL A 710 -25.06 6.67 17.45
CA VAL A 710 -25.16 6.36 16.01
C VAL A 710 -26.52 5.78 15.69
N LEU A 711 -26.96 4.81 16.48
CA LEU A 711 -28.24 4.12 16.30
C LEU A 711 -29.41 5.10 16.43
N THR A 712 -29.46 5.91 17.51
CA THR A 712 -30.57 6.82 17.78
C THR A 712 -30.62 7.99 16.79
N SER A 713 -29.47 8.55 16.38
CA SER A 713 -29.41 9.63 15.41
C SER A 713 -29.81 9.18 14.00
N ALA A 714 -29.33 7.97 13.59
CA ALA A 714 -29.70 7.40 12.29
C ALA A 714 -31.22 7.09 12.23
N ALA A 715 -31.80 6.51 13.30
CA ALA A 715 -33.21 6.23 13.40
C ALA A 715 -34.02 7.53 13.37
N ALA A 716 -33.62 8.57 14.10
CA ALA A 716 -34.30 9.88 14.09
C ALA A 716 -34.33 10.49 12.68
N ALA A 717 -33.24 10.41 11.93
CA ALA A 717 -33.21 10.90 10.56
C ALA A 717 -34.16 10.11 9.62
N GLN A 718 -34.18 8.77 9.75
CA GLN A 718 -35.11 7.94 8.96
C GLN A 718 -36.58 8.22 9.29
N VAL A 719 -36.90 8.40 10.57
CA VAL A 719 -38.22 8.83 11.00
C VAL A 719 -38.64 10.14 10.35
N ARG A 720 -37.74 11.14 10.34
CA ARG A 720 -38.02 12.45 9.68
C ARG A 720 -38.26 12.31 8.18
N VAL A 721 -37.51 11.46 7.49
CA VAL A 721 -37.70 11.19 6.06
C VAL A 721 -39.08 10.59 5.80
N HIS A 722 -39.52 9.62 6.61
CA HIS A 722 -40.85 9.03 6.48
C HIS A 722 -41.97 10.02 6.80
N LEU A 723 -41.79 10.82 7.85
CA LEU A 723 -42.80 11.87 8.20
C LEU A 723 -42.89 12.96 7.12
N ALA A 724 -41.77 13.36 6.52
CA ALA A 724 -41.75 14.33 5.42
C ALA A 724 -42.46 13.80 4.15
N ALA A 725 -42.51 12.48 3.98
CA ALA A 725 -43.24 11.80 2.91
C ALA A 725 -44.66 11.43 3.26
N ASP A 726 -45.19 11.91 4.41
CA ASP A 726 -46.52 11.57 4.97
C ASP A 726 -46.76 10.06 5.14
N ARG A 727 -45.76 9.35 5.63
CA ARG A 727 -45.81 7.89 5.88
C ARG A 727 -45.60 7.56 7.36
N PRO A 728 -46.62 7.76 8.21
CA PRO A 728 -46.50 7.60 9.65
C PRO A 728 -46.24 6.15 10.10
N ALA A 729 -46.82 5.14 9.46
CA ALA A 729 -46.58 3.75 9.83
C ALA A 729 -45.09 3.30 9.57
N PRO A 730 -44.48 3.52 8.40
CA PRO A 730 -43.02 3.33 8.23
C PRO A 730 -42.16 4.18 9.16
N ALA A 731 -42.60 5.40 9.55
CA ALA A 731 -41.88 6.22 10.52
C ALA A 731 -41.81 5.53 11.90
N VAL A 732 -42.92 4.97 12.35
CA VAL A 732 -43.00 4.20 13.61
C VAL A 732 -42.12 2.97 13.53
N GLN A 733 -42.14 2.22 12.42
CA GLN A 733 -41.30 1.05 12.23
C GLN A 733 -39.80 1.42 12.28
N ALA A 734 -39.38 2.55 11.70
CA ALA A 734 -37.98 2.99 11.67
C ALA A 734 -37.41 3.31 13.06
N MET A 735 -38.22 3.63 14.05
CA MET A 735 -37.76 3.92 15.42
C MET A 735 -37.74 2.69 16.34
N GLU A 736 -38.46 1.60 16.00
CA GLU A 736 -38.67 0.46 16.92
C GLU A 736 -37.39 -0.18 17.44
N GLY A 737 -36.42 -0.43 16.55
CA GLY A 737 -35.16 -1.04 16.93
C GLY A 737 -34.35 -0.17 17.90
N ALA A 738 -34.29 1.14 17.63
CA ALA A 738 -33.53 2.08 18.46
C ALA A 738 -34.25 2.31 19.83
N LEU A 739 -35.56 2.38 19.86
CA LEU A 739 -36.32 2.47 21.11
C LEU A 739 -36.22 1.19 21.94
N HIS A 740 -36.31 0.03 21.30
CA HIS A 740 -36.08 -1.24 21.99
C HIS A 740 -34.71 -1.27 22.65
N HIS A 741 -33.68 -0.84 21.96
CA HIS A 741 -32.31 -0.74 22.51
C HIS A 741 -32.26 0.19 23.73
N VAL A 742 -32.77 1.42 23.60
CA VAL A 742 -32.79 2.40 24.71
C VAL A 742 -33.54 1.87 25.93
N ARG A 743 -34.70 1.25 25.72
CA ARG A 743 -35.50 0.63 26.82
C ARG A 743 -34.75 -0.50 27.53
N ARG A 744 -34.13 -1.38 26.74
CA ARG A 744 -33.39 -2.52 27.28
C ARG A 744 -32.15 -2.09 28.06
N THR A 745 -31.43 -1.10 27.56
CA THR A 745 -30.17 -0.61 28.19
C THR A 745 -30.41 0.40 29.29
N GLY A 746 -31.55 1.09 29.29
CA GLY A 746 -31.81 2.23 30.16
C GLY A 746 -31.04 3.51 29.78
N ALA A 747 -30.43 3.55 28.58
CA ALA A 747 -29.55 4.63 28.12
C ALA A 747 -30.33 5.81 27.52
N TRP A 748 -31.35 6.31 28.27
CA TRP A 748 -32.22 7.39 27.85
C TRP A 748 -31.51 8.72 27.60
N VAL A 749 -30.34 8.95 28.18
CA VAL A 749 -29.49 10.14 27.95
C VAL A 749 -29.11 10.31 26.49
N TRP A 750 -29.07 9.21 25.70
CA TRP A 750 -28.72 9.21 24.28
C TRP A 750 -29.94 9.28 23.34
N ALA A 751 -31.14 9.36 23.88
CA ALA A 751 -32.38 9.43 23.10
C ALA A 751 -32.76 10.87 22.67
N SER A 752 -31.89 11.85 22.88
CA SER A 752 -32.20 13.28 22.65
C SER A 752 -32.63 13.60 21.21
N ALA A 753 -32.01 12.96 20.20
CA ALA A 753 -32.39 13.11 18.80
C ALA A 753 -33.65 12.28 18.44
N LEU A 754 -33.76 11.06 19.01
CA LEU A 754 -34.82 10.10 18.67
C LEU A 754 -36.15 10.42 19.29
N ALA A 755 -36.19 10.75 20.58
CA ALA A 755 -37.43 10.89 21.34
C ALA A 755 -38.43 11.92 20.76
N PRO A 756 -38.02 13.16 20.39
CA PRO A 756 -38.97 14.10 19.79
C PRO A 756 -39.56 13.63 18.46
N THR A 757 -38.71 13.00 17.61
CA THR A 757 -39.17 12.49 16.30
C THR A 757 -40.04 11.25 16.45
N ALA A 758 -39.77 10.40 17.45
CA ALA A 758 -40.59 9.24 17.77
C ALA A 758 -41.96 9.64 18.31
N VAL A 759 -42.02 10.62 19.22
CA VAL A 759 -43.28 11.18 19.71
C VAL A 759 -44.09 11.74 18.53
N GLN A 760 -43.49 12.52 17.66
CA GLN A 760 -44.17 13.06 16.49
C GLN A 760 -44.69 11.95 15.56
N ALA A 761 -43.94 10.88 15.33
CA ALA A 761 -44.34 9.72 14.53
C ALA A 761 -45.54 9.00 15.13
N LEU A 762 -45.52 8.77 16.43
CA LEU A 762 -46.65 8.15 17.15
C LEU A 762 -47.93 9.01 17.08
N LEU A 763 -47.79 10.33 17.27
CA LEU A 763 -48.94 11.26 17.16
C LEU A 763 -49.52 11.26 15.74
N ARG A 764 -48.65 11.31 14.72
CA ARG A 764 -49.07 11.25 13.30
C ARG A 764 -49.69 9.88 12.92
N ALA A 765 -49.32 8.81 13.63
CA ALA A 765 -49.92 7.49 13.47
C ALA A 765 -51.21 7.26 14.30
N GLY A 766 -51.66 8.25 15.03
CA GLY A 766 -52.87 8.15 15.91
C GLY A 766 -52.61 7.37 17.22
N ARG A 767 -51.32 7.12 17.57
CA ARG A 767 -50.94 6.32 18.75
C ARG A 767 -50.56 7.21 19.94
N ALA A 768 -51.46 8.15 20.31
CA ALA A 768 -51.22 9.15 21.36
C ALA A 768 -50.89 8.55 22.73
N GLY A 769 -51.57 7.42 23.11
CA GLY A 769 -51.25 6.71 24.37
C GLY A 769 -49.79 6.25 24.46
N GLU A 770 -49.23 5.74 23.39
CA GLU A 770 -47.83 5.31 23.33
C GLU A 770 -46.86 6.49 23.32
N ALA A 771 -47.27 7.61 22.73
CA ALA A 771 -46.51 8.85 22.80
C ALA A 771 -46.38 9.36 24.25
N HIS A 772 -47.50 9.32 25.02
CA HIS A 772 -47.47 9.69 26.44
C HIS A 772 -46.60 8.72 27.28
N LEU A 773 -46.70 7.43 27.00
CA LEU A 773 -45.83 6.42 27.66
C LEU A 773 -44.35 6.68 27.41
N LEU A 774 -43.97 6.92 26.15
CA LEU A 774 -42.58 7.21 25.76
C LEU A 774 -42.04 8.47 26.48
N VAL A 775 -42.86 9.51 26.62
CA VAL A 775 -42.46 10.73 27.35
C VAL A 775 -42.26 10.47 28.84
N THR A 776 -43.11 9.61 29.46
CA THR A 776 -42.97 9.18 30.86
C THR A 776 -41.65 8.37 31.04
N GLU A 777 -41.43 7.37 30.18
CA GLU A 777 -40.21 6.56 30.20
C GLU A 777 -38.91 7.42 30.07
N LEU A 778 -38.95 8.43 29.15
CA LEU A 778 -37.84 9.36 29.00
C LEU A 778 -37.63 10.19 30.27
N ALA A 779 -38.70 10.73 30.83
CA ALA A 779 -38.67 11.55 32.06
C ALA A 779 -38.03 10.75 33.22
N ASP A 780 -38.50 9.54 33.42
CA ASP A 780 -37.99 8.65 34.49
C ASP A 780 -36.52 8.25 34.25
N GLY A 781 -36.18 7.93 33.00
CA GLY A 781 -34.85 7.51 32.61
C GLY A 781 -33.75 8.58 32.77
N ILE A 782 -34.12 9.86 32.69
CA ILE A 782 -33.17 10.99 32.82
C ILE A 782 -33.28 11.73 34.17
N ALA A 783 -34.21 11.37 35.04
CA ALA A 783 -34.54 12.13 36.27
C ALA A 783 -33.33 12.44 37.15
N ARG A 784 -32.38 11.51 37.25
CA ARG A 784 -31.16 11.61 38.05
C ARG A 784 -29.88 11.72 37.20
N ARG A 785 -29.97 12.25 35.98
CA ARG A 785 -28.85 12.32 35.03
C ARG A 785 -28.48 13.78 34.75
N ASP A 786 -27.18 14.01 34.57
CA ASP A 786 -26.64 15.28 34.05
C ASP A 786 -26.60 15.20 32.51
N ALA A 787 -27.75 15.42 31.90
CA ALA A 787 -27.97 15.35 30.46
C ALA A 787 -28.87 16.46 29.94
N PRO A 788 -28.37 17.72 29.84
CA PRO A 788 -29.15 18.88 29.40
C PRO A 788 -29.83 18.66 28.04
N ALA A 789 -29.21 18.01 27.06
CA ALA A 789 -29.79 17.71 25.74
C ALA A 789 -31.00 16.79 25.86
N ALA A 790 -30.95 15.77 26.72
CA ALA A 790 -32.10 14.89 26.96
C ALA A 790 -33.24 15.61 27.69
N ARG A 791 -32.91 16.57 28.59
CA ARG A 791 -33.93 17.45 29.21
C ARG A 791 -34.61 18.38 28.20
N ALA A 792 -33.84 19.00 27.28
CA ALA A 792 -34.41 19.79 26.19
C ALA A 792 -35.27 18.95 25.24
N ALA A 793 -34.85 17.70 24.94
CA ALA A 793 -35.66 16.76 24.19
C ALA A 793 -36.99 16.41 24.91
N LEU A 794 -36.96 16.20 26.23
CA LEU A 794 -38.16 15.97 27.04
C LEU A 794 -39.13 17.18 26.99
N LEU A 795 -38.58 18.41 27.08
CA LEU A 795 -39.41 19.62 26.90
C LEU A 795 -40.04 19.68 25.52
N THR A 796 -39.30 19.33 24.49
CA THR A 796 -39.83 19.22 23.11
C THR A 796 -40.91 18.17 23.01
N CYS A 797 -40.72 16.99 23.57
CA CYS A 797 -41.75 15.93 23.60
C CYS A 797 -43.05 16.39 24.30
N ARG A 798 -42.90 17.05 25.44
CA ARG A 798 -44.03 17.61 26.18
C ARG A 798 -44.75 18.69 25.37
N ALA A 799 -44.04 19.58 24.69
CA ALA A 799 -44.63 20.57 23.79
C ALA A 799 -45.43 19.92 22.65
N LEU A 800 -44.87 18.86 22.03
CA LEU A 800 -45.58 18.11 20.98
C LEU A 800 -46.89 17.49 21.48
N LEU A 801 -46.92 16.99 22.71
CA LEU A 801 -48.14 16.41 23.32
C LEU A 801 -49.25 17.44 23.60
N THR A 802 -48.91 18.72 23.84
CA THR A 802 -49.93 19.77 24.07
C THR A 802 -50.86 19.97 22.85
N GLY A 803 -50.40 19.58 21.64
CA GLY A 803 -51.22 19.62 20.43
C GLY A 803 -52.32 18.59 20.35
N THR A 804 -52.39 17.60 21.26
CA THR A 804 -53.40 16.52 21.27
C THR A 804 -54.66 16.87 22.06
N ALA A 805 -54.59 17.80 23.00
CA ALA A 805 -55.74 18.41 23.63
C ALA A 805 -56.33 19.44 22.68
N GLY A 806 -57.55 19.19 22.17
CA GLY A 806 -58.24 20.04 21.19
C GLY A 806 -58.15 21.54 21.55
N PRO A 807 -58.40 22.46 20.62
CA PRO A 807 -58.29 23.91 20.84
C PRO A 807 -59.20 24.36 21.98
N GLN A 808 -58.60 24.65 23.12
CA GLN A 808 -59.29 25.35 24.18
C GLN A 808 -59.21 26.86 23.91
N PRO A 809 -60.26 27.55 23.53
CA PRO A 809 -60.23 28.99 23.29
C PRO A 809 -60.02 29.71 24.63
N GLY A 810 -58.96 30.43 24.78
CA GLY A 810 -58.70 31.35 25.85
C GLY A 810 -57.57 31.14 26.79
N THR A 811 -56.70 30.09 26.60
CA THR A 811 -55.53 29.91 27.42
C THR A 811 -54.26 30.40 26.70
N GLY A 812 -53.85 31.63 27.00
CA GLY A 812 -52.54 32.21 26.55
C GLY A 812 -51.27 31.41 26.96
N GLY A 813 -51.44 30.16 27.45
CA GLY A 813 -50.36 29.29 27.93
C GLY A 813 -49.95 28.15 26.98
N ALA A 814 -50.64 27.93 25.85
CA ALA A 814 -50.41 26.78 24.96
C ALA A 814 -49.10 26.87 24.19
N ASP A 815 -48.49 28.02 24.07
CA ASP A 815 -47.26 28.29 23.36
C ASP A 815 -46.01 28.25 24.29
N ALA A 816 -46.20 28.44 25.60
CA ALA A 816 -45.14 28.45 26.59
C ALA A 816 -44.25 27.17 26.58
N PRO A 817 -44.80 25.93 26.40
CA PRO A 817 -43.94 24.74 26.32
C PRO A 817 -43.01 24.74 25.11
N TYR A 818 -43.45 25.26 23.96
CA TYR A 818 -42.60 25.38 22.76
C TYR A 818 -41.49 26.42 22.96
N LEU A 819 -41.82 27.59 23.51
CA LEU A 819 -40.82 28.63 23.83
C LEU A 819 -39.75 28.08 24.78
N THR A 820 -40.16 27.44 25.89
CA THR A 820 -39.24 26.83 26.85
C THR A 820 -38.33 25.79 26.17
N ALA A 821 -38.87 24.99 25.24
CA ALA A 821 -38.05 24.00 24.51
C ALA A 821 -37.09 24.69 23.53
N VAL A 822 -37.49 25.76 22.83
CA VAL A 822 -36.63 26.54 21.95
C VAL A 822 -35.45 27.15 22.73
N ASP A 823 -35.78 27.79 23.88
CA ASP A 823 -34.78 28.43 24.73
C ASP A 823 -33.76 27.39 25.26
N ALA A 824 -34.26 26.24 25.73
CA ALA A 824 -33.42 25.17 26.21
C ALA A 824 -32.41 24.65 25.14
N TRP A 825 -32.85 24.49 23.88
CA TRP A 825 -31.95 24.09 22.80
C TRP A 825 -30.98 25.21 22.39
N SER A 826 -31.42 26.48 22.46
CA SER A 826 -30.59 27.64 22.12
C SER A 826 -29.48 27.83 23.14
N GLU A 827 -29.73 27.66 24.44
CA GLU A 827 -28.73 27.69 25.50
C GLU A 827 -27.64 26.58 25.33
N LEU A 828 -28.03 25.47 24.71
CA LEU A 828 -27.09 24.36 24.42
C LEU A 828 -26.36 24.53 23.10
N GLU A 829 -26.48 25.66 22.42
CA GLU A 829 -25.90 25.91 21.08
C GLU A 829 -26.31 24.83 20.06
N ARG A 830 -27.58 24.41 20.07
CA ARG A 830 -28.18 23.38 19.18
C ARG A 830 -29.16 24.01 18.21
N PRO A 831 -28.66 24.75 17.18
CA PRO A 831 -29.53 25.54 16.29
C PRO A 831 -30.51 24.68 15.47
N TYR A 832 -30.09 23.47 15.09
CA TYR A 832 -30.96 22.55 14.33
C TYR A 832 -32.17 22.12 15.13
N GLU A 833 -31.97 21.67 16.37
CA GLU A 833 -33.04 21.22 17.26
C GLU A 833 -33.94 22.38 17.67
N ALA A 834 -33.42 23.57 17.91
CA ALA A 834 -34.22 24.76 18.15
C ALA A 834 -35.08 25.12 16.95
N ALA A 835 -34.57 25.04 15.73
CA ALA A 835 -35.33 25.23 14.49
C ALA A 835 -36.41 24.17 14.30
N TYR A 836 -36.11 22.88 14.64
CA TYR A 836 -37.10 21.80 14.61
C TYR A 836 -38.29 22.04 15.55
N VAL A 837 -38.05 22.56 16.75
CA VAL A 837 -39.12 22.92 17.69
C VAL A 837 -39.97 24.06 17.13
N ARG A 838 -39.35 25.09 16.54
CA ARG A 838 -40.09 26.21 15.89
C ARG A 838 -40.91 25.72 14.70
N GLU A 839 -40.40 24.79 13.89
CA GLU A 839 -41.14 24.18 12.80
C GLU A 839 -42.40 23.47 13.32
N ALA A 840 -42.24 22.59 14.31
CA ALA A 840 -43.35 21.85 14.90
C ALA A 840 -44.41 22.80 15.50
N TRP A 841 -43.99 23.85 16.20
CA TRP A 841 -44.81 24.89 16.76
C TRP A 841 -45.58 25.67 15.66
N GLY A 842 -44.85 26.15 14.64
CA GLY A 842 -45.43 26.89 13.53
C GLY A 842 -46.48 26.08 12.76
N LEU A 843 -46.19 24.80 12.47
CA LEU A 843 -47.13 23.89 11.80
C LEU A 843 -48.37 23.63 12.66
N ARG A 844 -48.26 23.49 13.98
CA ARG A 844 -49.36 23.36 14.90
C ARG A 844 -50.26 24.61 14.88
N LEU A 845 -49.64 25.81 14.97
CA LEU A 845 -50.40 27.07 14.92
C LEU A 845 -51.16 27.24 13.59
N LEU A 846 -50.50 26.88 12.48
CA LEU A 846 -51.12 26.92 11.15
C LEU A 846 -52.32 25.96 11.06
N ALA A 847 -52.18 24.73 11.56
CA ALA A 847 -53.26 23.73 11.61
C ALA A 847 -54.42 24.19 12.48
N ALA A 848 -54.17 24.97 13.52
CA ALA A 848 -55.18 25.59 14.38
C ALA A 848 -55.76 26.91 13.82
N GLY A 849 -55.29 27.41 12.67
CA GLY A 849 -55.70 28.70 12.08
C GLY A 849 -55.22 29.93 12.86
N ALA A 850 -54.19 29.77 13.72
CA ALA A 850 -53.70 30.85 14.57
C ALA A 850 -52.77 31.81 13.79
N ALA A 851 -52.92 33.11 13.99
CA ALA A 851 -52.20 34.14 13.21
C ALA A 851 -50.66 34.12 13.34
N GLY A 852 -50.10 33.66 14.46
CA GLY A 852 -48.67 33.58 14.70
C GLY A 852 -47.92 32.46 13.95
N GLY A 853 -48.64 31.45 13.42
CA GLY A 853 -48.06 30.26 12.84
C GLY A 853 -47.12 30.54 11.66
N ARG A 854 -47.50 31.50 10.83
CA ARG A 854 -46.68 31.95 9.69
C ARG A 854 -45.34 32.56 10.14
N THR A 855 -45.37 33.42 11.16
CA THR A 855 -44.16 34.10 11.70
C THR A 855 -43.20 33.07 12.26
N VAL A 856 -43.67 32.18 13.13
CA VAL A 856 -42.86 31.16 13.75
C VAL A 856 -42.24 30.22 12.71
N LEU A 857 -43.00 29.88 11.64
CA LEU A 857 -42.46 29.01 10.59
C LEU A 857 -41.42 29.72 9.71
N HIS A 858 -41.53 31.06 9.53
CA HIS A 858 -40.49 31.84 8.87
C HIS A 858 -39.22 31.96 9.74
N GLU A 859 -39.35 32.06 11.06
CA GLU A 859 -38.21 31.99 11.98
C GLU A 859 -37.50 30.64 11.91
N ALA A 860 -38.26 29.54 11.83
CA ALA A 860 -37.68 28.20 11.60
C ALA A 860 -36.93 28.12 10.26
N ILE A 861 -37.50 28.69 9.17
CA ILE A 861 -36.85 28.76 7.86
C ILE A 861 -35.56 29.53 7.94
N ALA A 862 -35.53 30.71 8.60
CA ALA A 862 -34.32 31.50 8.76
C ALA A 862 -33.24 30.72 9.54
N ALA A 863 -33.60 30.12 10.67
CA ALA A 863 -32.68 29.31 11.46
C ALA A 863 -32.12 28.10 10.68
N TYR A 864 -32.89 27.46 9.83
CA TYR A 864 -32.39 26.38 8.95
C TYR A 864 -31.52 26.92 7.82
N GLN A 865 -31.80 28.12 7.30
CA GLN A 865 -30.92 28.75 6.29
C GLN A 865 -29.56 29.12 6.86
N ASP A 866 -29.48 29.58 8.10
CA ASP A 866 -28.22 29.92 8.77
C ASP A 866 -27.24 28.75 8.91
N ILE A 867 -27.77 27.52 8.87
CA ILE A 867 -26.97 26.28 8.94
C ILE A 867 -26.98 25.47 7.64
N ASP A 868 -27.42 26.04 6.51
CA ASP A 868 -27.52 25.36 5.22
C ASP A 868 -28.42 24.11 5.18
N ALA A 869 -29.43 24.00 6.06
CA ALA A 869 -30.40 22.89 6.11
C ALA A 869 -31.47 23.01 5.01
N VAL A 870 -31.06 22.94 3.75
CA VAL A 870 -31.91 23.19 2.56
C VAL A 870 -33.16 22.26 2.50
N TRP A 871 -33.00 20.99 2.85
CA TRP A 871 -34.08 20.01 2.85
C TRP A 871 -35.20 20.42 3.85
N ASP A 872 -34.77 20.89 5.01
CA ASP A 872 -35.68 21.32 6.09
C ASP A 872 -36.39 22.63 5.71
N VAL A 873 -35.70 23.57 5.09
CA VAL A 873 -36.30 24.80 4.50
C VAL A 873 -37.42 24.43 3.51
N LEU A 874 -37.13 23.48 2.58
CA LEU A 874 -38.12 23.05 1.59
C LEU A 874 -39.38 22.38 2.24
N ARG A 875 -39.15 21.65 3.34
CA ARG A 875 -40.24 21.04 4.14
C ARG A 875 -41.11 22.10 4.80
N CYS A 876 -40.53 23.09 5.45
CA CYS A 876 -41.27 24.24 6.04
C CYS A 876 -42.03 25.01 4.97
N GLN A 877 -41.44 25.27 3.82
CA GLN A 877 -42.12 25.95 2.70
C GLN A 877 -43.30 25.14 2.15
N ARG A 878 -43.22 23.80 2.17
CA ARG A 878 -44.35 22.92 1.83
C ARG A 878 -45.44 23.08 2.86
N GLY A 879 -45.12 23.05 4.14
CA GLY A 879 -46.12 23.28 5.23
C GLY A 879 -46.85 24.61 5.09
N LEU A 880 -46.16 25.71 4.73
CA LEU A 880 -46.80 26.98 4.43
C LEU A 880 -47.80 26.89 3.26
N ARG A 881 -47.44 26.17 2.19
CA ARG A 881 -48.33 25.98 1.02
C ARG A 881 -49.55 25.12 1.35
N ASP A 882 -49.37 24.05 2.09
CA ASP A 882 -50.44 23.10 2.46
C ASP A 882 -51.51 23.77 3.32
N HIS A 883 -51.16 24.82 4.08
CA HIS A 883 -52.08 25.62 4.89
C HIS A 883 -52.53 26.93 4.20
N GLY A 884 -52.32 27.07 2.89
CA GLY A 884 -52.79 28.22 2.12
C GLY A 884 -52.14 29.57 2.46
N GLN A 885 -51.05 29.57 3.23
CA GLN A 885 -50.37 30.77 3.71
C GLN A 885 -49.37 31.38 2.70
N VAL A 886 -49.13 30.68 1.63
CA VAL A 886 -48.39 31.21 0.48
C VAL A 886 -49.40 31.50 -0.61
N THR A 887 -49.76 32.78 -0.79
CA THR A 887 -50.29 33.23 -2.07
C THR A 887 -49.21 32.87 -3.10
N VAL A 888 -49.56 31.96 -4.04
CA VAL A 888 -48.74 31.74 -5.23
C VAL A 888 -48.67 33.10 -5.91
N ARG A 889 -47.67 33.92 -5.56
CA ARG A 889 -47.21 34.94 -6.46
C ARG A 889 -46.76 34.16 -7.68
N ARG A 890 -47.59 34.15 -8.74
CA ARG A 890 -47.15 33.78 -10.07
C ARG A 890 -45.81 34.53 -10.26
N PRO A 891 -44.75 33.88 -10.62
CA PRO A 891 -43.49 34.56 -10.95
C PRO A 891 -43.75 35.32 -12.24
N GLY A 892 -44.12 36.54 -12.12
CA GLY A 892 -44.45 37.37 -13.22
C GLY A 892 -44.68 38.80 -12.77
N ALA A 893 -43.59 39.49 -12.35
CA ALA A 893 -43.44 40.93 -12.42
C ALA A 893 -42.11 41.49 -11.93
N LEU A 894 -41.21 40.70 -11.31
CA LEU A 894 -39.82 41.08 -11.19
C LEU A 894 -39.00 39.90 -11.64
N GLY A 895 -38.88 39.72 -12.95
CA GLY A 895 -38.01 38.76 -13.53
C GLY A 895 -36.57 39.02 -13.08
N TYR A 896 -35.78 38.00 -12.92
CA TYR A 896 -34.35 38.08 -12.64
C TYR A 896 -33.58 38.80 -13.75
N GLY A 897 -34.29 39.56 -14.62
CA GLY A 897 -33.72 40.27 -15.78
C GLY A 897 -32.83 39.32 -16.61
N ASP A 898 -31.64 39.78 -16.93
CA ASP A 898 -30.62 38.98 -17.60
C ASP A 898 -29.84 38.04 -16.71
N HIS A 899 -30.09 38.02 -15.38
CA HIS A 899 -29.46 37.09 -14.46
C HIS A 899 -30.20 35.76 -14.33
N LEU A 900 -29.45 34.67 -14.17
CA LEU A 900 -30.04 33.34 -13.96
C LEU A 900 -30.79 33.29 -12.63
N SER A 901 -32.01 32.78 -12.62
CA SER A 901 -32.71 32.39 -11.39
C SER A 901 -31.93 31.22 -10.70
N PRO A 902 -32.13 30.99 -9.39
CA PRO A 902 -31.51 29.88 -8.68
C PRO A 902 -31.70 28.52 -9.36
N ARG A 903 -32.89 28.29 -9.93
CA ARG A 903 -33.23 27.05 -10.64
C ARG A 903 -32.59 26.98 -12.02
N GLU A 904 -32.54 28.07 -12.75
CA GLU A 904 -31.81 28.16 -14.03
C GLU A 904 -30.30 28.00 -13.82
N ARG A 905 -29.75 28.55 -12.73
CA ARG A 905 -28.35 28.40 -12.35
C ARG A 905 -28.01 26.95 -11.98
N ALA A 906 -28.85 26.25 -11.22
CA ALA A 906 -28.66 24.85 -10.88
C ALA A 906 -28.68 23.96 -12.14
N VAL A 907 -29.63 24.17 -13.04
CA VAL A 907 -29.70 23.46 -14.31
C VAL A 907 -28.50 23.78 -15.21
N ALA A 908 -28.11 25.07 -15.30
CA ALA A 908 -26.96 25.51 -16.09
C ALA A 908 -25.64 24.88 -15.58
N ARG A 909 -25.46 24.80 -14.28
CA ARG A 909 -24.28 24.16 -13.65
C ARG A 909 -24.20 22.67 -13.98
N LEU A 910 -25.31 21.94 -13.88
CA LEU A 910 -25.33 20.52 -14.26
C LEU A 910 -25.15 20.32 -15.76
N ALA A 911 -25.68 21.23 -16.56
CA ALA A 911 -25.49 21.22 -18.00
C ALA A 911 -24.02 21.49 -18.41
N SER A 912 -23.33 22.38 -17.70
CA SER A 912 -21.89 22.65 -17.93
C SER A 912 -20.98 21.47 -17.55
N LEU A 913 -21.42 20.61 -16.65
CA LEU A 913 -20.77 19.35 -16.29
C LEU A 913 -21.04 18.22 -17.29
N GLY A 914 -21.74 18.47 -18.39
CA GLY A 914 -21.99 17.50 -19.46
C GLY A 914 -23.20 16.58 -19.25
N LEU A 915 -23.99 16.72 -18.17
CA LEU A 915 -25.16 15.87 -17.92
C LEU A 915 -26.25 16.10 -18.98
N SER A 916 -26.87 15.05 -19.48
CA SER A 916 -28.02 15.12 -20.38
C SER A 916 -29.29 15.68 -19.67
N ASN A 917 -30.27 16.19 -20.42
CA ASN A 917 -31.50 16.70 -19.83
C ASN A 917 -32.28 15.65 -19.02
N ARG A 918 -32.12 14.35 -19.35
CA ARG A 918 -32.70 13.24 -18.60
C ARG A 918 -32.00 13.02 -17.26
N GLU A 919 -30.67 13.16 -17.22
CA GLU A 919 -29.89 13.06 -16.01
C GLU A 919 -30.15 14.26 -15.09
N ILE A 920 -30.16 15.47 -15.62
CA ILE A 920 -30.54 16.68 -14.87
C ILE A 920 -31.97 16.59 -14.33
N ALA A 921 -32.88 16.03 -15.11
CA ALA A 921 -34.28 15.84 -14.68
C ALA A 921 -34.38 14.87 -13.49
N ARG A 922 -33.57 13.81 -13.48
CA ARG A 922 -33.46 12.87 -12.34
C ARG A 922 -32.79 13.52 -11.13
N GLU A 923 -31.70 14.24 -11.36
CA GLU A 923 -30.91 14.87 -10.30
C GLU A 923 -31.70 15.97 -9.56
N LEU A 924 -32.44 16.81 -10.30
CA LEU A 924 -33.19 17.91 -9.74
C LEU A 924 -34.69 17.60 -9.48
N VAL A 925 -35.12 16.34 -9.68
CA VAL A 925 -36.51 15.88 -9.55
C VAL A 925 -37.45 16.77 -10.37
N LEU A 926 -37.13 16.99 -11.65
CA LEU A 926 -37.88 17.75 -12.59
C LEU A 926 -38.38 16.89 -13.77
N SER A 927 -39.38 17.36 -14.49
CA SER A 927 -39.72 16.73 -15.79
C SER A 927 -38.64 17.08 -16.83
N HIS A 928 -38.38 16.16 -17.75
CA HIS A 928 -37.47 16.39 -18.87
C HIS A 928 -37.80 17.69 -19.62
N ARG A 929 -39.06 17.95 -19.86
CA ARG A 929 -39.57 19.16 -20.53
C ARG A 929 -39.29 20.43 -19.71
N THR A 930 -39.33 20.35 -18.37
CA THR A 930 -38.98 21.47 -17.48
C THR A 930 -37.51 21.80 -17.56
N VAL A 931 -36.64 20.78 -17.61
CA VAL A 931 -35.18 20.96 -17.77
C VAL A 931 -34.85 21.59 -19.14
N GLU A 932 -35.48 21.13 -20.22
CA GLU A 932 -35.31 21.74 -21.55
C GLU A 932 -35.65 23.24 -21.51
N HIS A 933 -36.76 23.62 -20.89
CA HIS A 933 -37.11 25.01 -20.72
C HIS A 933 -36.08 25.82 -19.91
N HIS A 934 -35.55 25.26 -18.84
CA HIS A 934 -34.52 25.93 -18.03
C HIS A 934 -33.19 26.05 -18.79
N VAL A 935 -32.78 25.03 -19.51
CA VAL A 935 -31.56 25.08 -20.36
C VAL A 935 -31.74 26.18 -21.44
N ALA A 936 -32.84 26.19 -22.15
CA ALA A 936 -33.10 27.21 -23.20
C ALA A 936 -33.12 28.64 -22.65
N ARG A 937 -33.67 28.84 -21.43
CA ARG A 937 -33.62 30.13 -20.75
C ARG A 937 -32.22 30.49 -20.26
N ALA A 938 -31.48 29.54 -19.76
CA ALA A 938 -30.11 29.77 -19.32
C ALA A 938 -29.21 30.18 -20.49
N LEU A 939 -29.27 29.48 -21.61
CA LEU A 939 -28.53 29.83 -22.83
C LEU A 939 -28.81 31.26 -23.30
N ARG A 940 -30.09 31.63 -23.32
CA ARG A 940 -30.51 32.98 -23.73
C ARG A 940 -30.01 34.07 -22.78
N LYS A 941 -30.10 33.85 -21.48
CA LYS A 941 -29.68 34.81 -20.44
C LYS A 941 -28.16 34.94 -20.32
N LEU A 942 -27.41 33.87 -20.63
CA LEU A 942 -25.95 33.86 -20.66
C LEU A 942 -25.40 34.37 -22.02
N GLY A 943 -26.26 34.60 -23.03
CA GLY A 943 -25.85 35.04 -24.35
C GLY A 943 -24.99 34.00 -25.11
N VAL A 944 -25.17 32.70 -24.80
CA VAL A 944 -24.41 31.61 -25.45
C VAL A 944 -25.33 30.77 -26.33
N SER A 945 -24.76 30.25 -27.41
CA SER A 945 -25.50 29.48 -28.41
C SER A 945 -25.45 27.98 -28.17
N SER A 946 -24.45 27.52 -27.44
CA SER A 946 -24.18 26.10 -27.19
C SER A 946 -24.17 25.77 -25.70
N ARG A 947 -24.63 24.57 -25.39
CA ARG A 947 -24.58 23.98 -24.03
C ARG A 947 -23.16 23.88 -23.49
N THR A 948 -22.15 23.62 -24.32
CA THR A 948 -20.74 23.53 -23.97
C THR A 948 -20.14 24.90 -23.58
N GLU A 949 -20.77 26.00 -23.97
CA GLU A 949 -20.32 27.35 -23.65
C GLU A 949 -20.83 27.84 -22.29
N ILE A 950 -21.80 27.16 -21.69
CA ILE A 950 -22.38 27.56 -20.39
C ILE A 950 -21.29 27.64 -19.31
N GLY A 951 -20.33 26.72 -19.30
CA GLY A 951 -19.28 26.66 -18.28
C GLY A 951 -18.37 27.89 -18.25
N SER A 952 -18.05 28.47 -19.40
CA SER A 952 -17.22 29.67 -19.52
C SER A 952 -17.86 30.94 -18.97
N GLN A 953 -19.18 30.98 -18.85
CA GLN A 953 -19.97 32.15 -18.42
C GLN A 953 -20.50 32.04 -16.96
N LEU A 954 -20.36 30.88 -16.33
CA LEU A 954 -20.86 30.69 -14.95
C LEU A 954 -19.91 31.18 -13.85
N GLY A 955 -18.64 31.46 -14.19
CA GLY A 955 -17.59 31.77 -13.20
C GLY A 955 -17.26 30.57 -12.28
N PRO A 956 -16.11 30.55 -11.60
CA PRO A 956 -15.72 29.48 -10.71
C PRO A 956 -16.68 29.29 -9.52
#